data_cbfc440fd770ab2dbe679e87c55453a3
#
_entry.id   cbfc440fd770ab2dbe679e87c55453a3
#
_cell.length_a   1.000
_cell.length_b   1.000
_cell.length_c   1.000
_cell.angle_alpha   90.00
_cell.angle_beta   90.00
_cell.angle_gamma   90.00
#
_symmetry.space_group_name_H-M   'P 1'
#
loop_
_entity.id
_entity.type
_entity.pdbx_description
1 polymer ?
#
loop_
_entity_poly.entity_id
_entity_poly.type
_entity_poly.pdbx_seq_one_letter_code
_entity_poly.pdbx_strand_id
1 'polypeptide(L)'
;MAHIKVVRRSMRPEEWTQLRFGWLKRHIYSKKWEIKNLMIRDARQTSEMNFDYYSDDYRPLNKGDMYFTPDGTAFIKADVDIPQDMQGEELWFSLKTAAEICVKINGKYVGGVDPNRERMLISPYINDKKTLHFDMMGYNRSKPDDERNPESLSVRGCRQIFEGAYICTVNHAVQDLVWDFELLLDIANSDLFNEDYRAFLNRELNNAMNFIDFDADELTGVDDAKKYIDEVIYANDTYKGTGDVALIAHSHLDIAYYWRRIHAVQKNLRTVLIQLRLMDKYPDFKYTHTQPYVYETLEKYYPDVFAELKQKVANGQFEPVGAMYVEPDCNIPNAESLVRQCLYGQQTYKRMFGKTVNNAWLPDVFGNSWILPQILKKSGVDYFVSNKMSTWNDTNRFPHNNFIWKGIDGSSVYACVPPTHFITWNAPSQIQENWEAYIDKDQGGQTMNMFGYGDGGSGCTEEMIELMHRFDKLSIMPKCEHVGGTEFLEKNLKGNTNLETWDGELYLEMHRGTFTTKSNLKRANRRIENKFRNAEILSLIRGDDNTAEIGALYKKFLVNQFHDILPGSHIHPVYEDAMADYAEVESALDEIIGTGSKYFNTLNFKRDALTFVPNKKGSSTRYGVKGNWIVPNIEAMSSKSLRAVKMSNDWFTVGDVVETPYYSVKFNPDGSIDSLFDKELSREWVDGDFNKLKIYTDCPGNYDAWDILPNYKDKQIDIQVAEPLSLCESDGECASFKAVLKTEKSVWNVVIRLFRQSRGIEVENIVDWHEKHKLAKAEFSCNVLTRKAVCDTSAGFIERDTHKNTSWQQARFETCHHKWCDLAETDGGVALINDGKYGVGFDNNIMSLSLLRATIRPDVTSDMGMHDFCYMIMPHSGDAVSSGINNIAFQYNVPLVKSDAQWNLPTFEPLYLQAAKKSEDGSMTVIRLSEQNGCRGKIKLGNKVKLLNMLEEIEGETDVIEYTPFEIITIGVE
;
A
#
# COMPACT_ATOMS: atom_id res chain seq x y z
N MET A 1 -40.30 21.61 -17.05
CA MET A 1 -41.01 22.57 -16.17
C MET A 1 -40.21 23.85 -16.07
N ALA A 2 -40.81 25.01 -16.28
CA ALA A 2 -40.11 26.27 -16.15
C ALA A 2 -39.83 26.51 -14.64
N HIS A 3 -38.56 26.59 -14.24
CA HIS A 3 -38.20 26.99 -12.89
C HIS A 3 -38.45 28.46 -12.69
N ILE A 4 -39.54 28.78 -12.00
CA ILE A 4 -39.81 30.14 -11.57
C ILE A 4 -38.80 30.50 -10.46
N LYS A 5 -37.84 31.37 -10.77
CA LYS A 5 -36.95 31.96 -9.75
C LYS A 5 -37.75 32.95 -8.91
N VAL A 6 -38.11 32.54 -7.72
CA VAL A 6 -38.67 33.45 -6.73
C VAL A 6 -37.52 34.17 -6.02
N VAL A 7 -37.46 35.49 -6.08
CA VAL A 7 -36.51 36.29 -5.30
C VAL A 7 -37.03 36.34 -3.85
N ARG A 8 -36.34 35.63 -2.96
CA ARG A 8 -36.67 35.66 -1.53
C ARG A 8 -36.13 36.94 -0.88
N ARG A 9 -36.95 37.57 -0.08
CA ARG A 9 -36.57 38.74 0.74
C ARG A 9 -36.34 38.39 2.21
N SER A 10 -36.66 37.16 2.64
CA SER A 10 -36.48 36.69 4.01
C SER A 10 -35.82 35.30 4.02
N MET A 11 -35.05 35.00 5.07
CA MET A 11 -34.51 33.69 5.32
C MET A 11 -35.63 32.70 5.68
N ARG A 12 -35.46 31.42 5.27
CA ARG A 12 -36.29 30.33 5.80
C ARG A 12 -35.86 29.99 7.24
N PRO A 13 -36.73 29.36 8.04
CA PRO A 13 -36.39 28.95 9.40
C PRO A 13 -35.10 28.14 9.49
N GLU A 14 -34.89 27.19 8.57
CA GLU A 14 -33.68 26.36 8.52
C GLU A 14 -32.41 27.17 8.24
N GLU A 15 -32.50 28.18 7.31
CA GLU A 15 -31.37 29.07 6.99
C GLU A 15 -31.05 29.99 8.21
N TRP A 16 -32.08 30.40 8.93
CA TRP A 16 -31.92 31.21 10.14
C TRP A 16 -31.34 30.40 11.30
N THR A 17 -31.78 29.16 11.49
CA THR A 17 -31.20 28.25 12.49
C THR A 17 -29.73 28.01 12.22
N GLN A 18 -29.34 27.73 10.96
CA GLN A 18 -27.95 27.52 10.56
C GLN A 18 -27.05 28.73 10.83
N LEU A 19 -27.55 29.95 10.58
CA LEU A 19 -26.81 31.18 10.87
C LEU A 19 -26.59 31.35 12.38
N ARG A 20 -27.65 31.19 13.20
CA ARG A 20 -27.58 31.26 14.66
C ARG A 20 -26.70 30.17 15.27
N PHE A 21 -26.71 28.98 14.69
CA PHE A 21 -25.80 27.94 15.07
C PHE A 21 -24.32 28.34 14.86
N GLY A 22 -24.01 29.03 13.77
CA GLY A 22 -22.69 29.63 13.56
C GLY A 22 -22.35 30.70 14.62
N TRP A 23 -23.33 31.42 15.15
CA TRP A 23 -23.13 32.36 16.27
C TRP A 23 -22.88 31.58 17.57
N LEU A 24 -23.69 30.56 17.88
CA LEU A 24 -23.55 29.73 19.08
C LEU A 24 -22.13 29.14 19.19
N LYS A 25 -21.57 28.62 18.10
CA LYS A 25 -20.18 28.11 18.06
C LYS A 25 -19.13 29.13 18.50
N ARG A 26 -19.35 30.42 18.31
CA ARG A 26 -18.41 31.47 18.74
C ARG A 26 -18.39 31.68 20.26
N HIS A 27 -19.42 31.21 20.97
CA HIS A 27 -19.55 31.34 22.43
C HIS A 27 -19.06 30.08 23.20
N ILE A 28 -18.45 29.12 22.47
CA ILE A 28 -17.82 27.95 23.11
C ILE A 28 -16.72 28.38 24.09
N TYR A 29 -15.99 29.45 23.78
CA TYR A 29 -14.96 29.99 24.67
C TYR A 29 -15.54 31.06 25.56
N SER A 30 -15.56 30.84 26.90
CA SER A 30 -15.99 31.83 27.87
C SER A 30 -14.92 32.90 28.13
N LYS A 31 -13.64 32.50 28.12
CA LYS A 31 -12.49 33.41 28.18
C LYS A 31 -11.44 33.02 27.17
N LYS A 32 -10.73 34.00 26.60
CA LYS A 32 -9.65 33.77 25.63
C LYS A 32 -8.55 34.80 25.85
N TRP A 33 -7.36 34.31 26.25
CA TRP A 33 -6.18 35.11 26.51
C TRP A 33 -5.07 34.80 25.49
N GLU A 34 -4.56 35.82 24.81
CA GLU A 34 -3.59 35.68 23.74
C GLU A 34 -2.16 35.51 24.28
N ILE A 35 -1.46 34.48 23.82
CA ILE A 35 -0.03 34.27 24.10
C ILE A 35 0.78 35.17 23.16
N LYS A 36 1.48 36.18 23.71
CA LYS A 36 2.17 37.23 22.93
C LYS A 36 3.67 37.00 22.72
N ASN A 37 4.30 36.12 23.48
CA ASN A 37 5.76 35.92 23.49
C ASN A 37 6.21 34.62 22.78
N LEU A 38 5.48 34.25 21.76
CA LEU A 38 5.84 33.08 20.96
C LEU A 38 7.11 33.36 20.14
N MET A 39 7.99 32.37 20.12
CA MET A 39 9.24 32.38 19.37
C MET A 39 9.25 31.17 18.46
N ILE A 40 9.63 31.31 17.19
CA ILE A 40 9.68 30.24 16.20
C ILE A 40 11.07 30.11 15.57
N ARG A 41 11.44 28.87 15.26
CA ARG A 41 12.64 28.52 14.51
C ARG A 41 12.32 27.46 13.46
N ASP A 42 12.49 27.84 12.21
CA ASP A 42 12.22 26.95 11.07
C ASP A 42 13.40 26.00 10.83
N ALA A 43 13.09 24.77 10.37
CA ALA A 43 14.08 23.74 10.11
C ALA A 43 13.65 22.83 8.96
N ARG A 44 14.61 22.09 8.41
CA ARG A 44 14.40 20.93 7.54
C ARG A 44 14.73 19.68 8.33
N GLN A 45 13.81 18.72 8.36
CA GLN A 45 14.08 17.41 8.96
C GLN A 45 14.95 16.58 8.01
N THR A 46 16.08 16.04 8.51
CA THR A 46 17.06 15.27 7.72
C THR A 46 17.03 13.79 8.06
N SER A 47 16.69 13.45 9.29
CA SER A 47 16.36 12.08 9.73
C SER A 47 15.27 12.15 10.80
N GLU A 48 14.88 11.01 11.37
CA GLU A 48 13.77 10.92 12.34
C GLU A 48 13.89 11.91 13.51
N MET A 49 15.12 12.19 13.97
CA MET A 49 15.36 13.10 15.11
C MET A 49 16.38 14.20 14.81
N ASN A 50 16.87 14.33 13.58
CA ASN A 50 17.85 15.35 13.21
C ASN A 50 17.24 16.42 12.31
N PHE A 51 17.67 17.66 12.55
CA PHE A 51 17.13 18.83 11.90
C PHE A 51 18.24 19.80 11.49
N ASP A 52 18.19 20.26 10.26
CA ASP A 52 19.00 21.37 9.77
C ASP A 52 18.21 22.67 9.98
N TYR A 53 18.64 23.49 10.89
CA TYR A 53 17.97 24.74 11.20
C TYR A 53 18.37 25.82 10.18
N TYR A 54 17.39 26.61 9.72
CA TYR A 54 17.67 27.72 8.78
C TYR A 54 18.29 28.94 9.46
N SER A 55 18.26 29.03 10.79
CA SER A 55 18.88 30.06 11.60
C SER A 55 19.28 29.48 12.96
N ASP A 56 20.35 30.04 13.57
CA ASP A 56 20.78 29.63 14.92
C ASP A 56 19.82 30.15 16.00
N ASP A 57 19.14 31.26 15.74
CA ASP A 57 18.26 31.95 16.70
C ASP A 57 16.79 31.76 16.39
N TYR A 58 15.97 31.77 17.47
CA TYR A 58 14.53 31.91 17.38
C TYR A 58 14.14 33.37 17.06
N ARG A 59 13.18 33.57 16.18
CA ARG A 59 12.56 34.85 15.89
C ARG A 59 11.19 34.98 16.57
N PRO A 60 10.72 36.18 16.90
CA PRO A 60 9.34 36.38 17.35
C PRO A 60 8.34 35.87 16.30
N LEU A 61 7.23 35.29 16.79
CA LEU A 61 6.09 34.89 15.98
C LEU A 61 4.88 35.76 16.39
N ASN A 62 4.50 36.69 15.54
CA ASN A 62 3.43 37.62 15.78
C ASN A 62 2.21 37.32 14.92
N LYS A 63 1.03 37.68 15.38
CA LYS A 63 -0.20 37.58 14.61
C LYS A 63 -0.07 38.31 13.26
N GLY A 64 -0.40 37.63 12.18
CA GLY A 64 -0.22 38.09 10.80
C GLY A 64 1.08 37.65 10.15
N ASP A 65 2.04 37.10 10.90
CA ASP A 65 3.27 36.55 10.33
C ASP A 65 2.97 35.26 9.53
N MET A 66 3.70 35.06 8.46
CA MET A 66 3.76 33.75 7.81
C MET A 66 4.68 32.82 8.60
N TYR A 67 4.23 31.62 8.85
CA TYR A 67 4.98 30.60 9.56
C TYR A 67 4.81 29.23 8.89
N PHE A 68 5.76 28.33 9.14
CA PHE A 68 5.98 27.08 8.41
C PHE A 68 6.25 27.25 6.92
N THR A 69 7.41 26.79 6.50
CA THR A 69 7.69 26.60 5.08
C THR A 69 6.95 25.35 4.55
N PRO A 70 6.66 25.31 3.24
CA PRO A 70 6.17 24.09 2.63
C PRO A 70 7.12 22.92 2.86
N ASP A 71 6.58 21.76 3.21
CA ASP A 71 7.34 20.55 3.56
C ASP A 71 8.38 20.78 4.66
N GLY A 72 8.11 21.77 5.53
CA GLY A 72 9.00 22.25 6.58
C GLY A 72 8.59 21.83 7.97
N THR A 73 9.58 21.72 8.84
CA THR A 73 9.39 21.56 10.28
C THR A 73 9.68 22.89 10.97
N ALA A 74 8.92 23.22 12.01
CA ALA A 74 9.23 24.38 12.86
C ALA A 74 9.11 24.03 14.34
N PHE A 75 9.95 24.68 15.13
CA PHE A 75 9.95 24.62 16.58
C PHE A 75 9.41 25.93 17.12
N ILE A 76 8.39 25.87 17.97
CA ILE A 76 7.76 27.03 18.59
C ILE A 76 7.89 26.90 20.10
N LYS A 77 8.25 27.97 20.78
CA LYS A 77 8.33 28.01 22.24
C LYS A 77 7.70 29.26 22.81
N ALA A 78 7.18 29.13 24.03
CA ALA A 78 6.66 30.25 24.80
C ALA A 78 6.73 29.96 26.30
N ASP A 79 6.99 30.99 27.09
CA ASP A 79 6.77 30.99 28.53
C ASP A 79 5.46 31.73 28.81
N VAL A 80 4.51 31.04 29.43
CA VAL A 80 3.14 31.53 29.60
C VAL A 80 2.79 31.59 31.08
N ASP A 81 2.64 32.80 31.62
CA ASP A 81 2.07 33.01 32.95
C ASP A 81 0.54 32.93 32.86
N ILE A 82 -0.05 32.05 33.70
CA ILE A 82 -1.51 31.89 33.72
C ILE A 82 -2.16 33.18 34.27
N PRO A 83 -3.07 33.80 33.50
CA PRO A 83 -3.78 35.01 33.95
C PRO A 83 -4.47 34.78 35.27
N GLN A 84 -4.44 35.82 36.17
CA GLN A 84 -4.96 35.69 37.50
C GLN A 84 -6.46 35.36 37.57
N ASP A 85 -7.22 35.86 36.62
CA ASP A 85 -8.66 35.62 36.46
C ASP A 85 -9.03 34.28 35.82
N MET A 86 -8.01 33.50 35.43
CA MET A 86 -8.15 32.13 34.90
C MET A 86 -7.55 31.07 35.83
N GLN A 87 -6.94 31.49 36.96
CA GLN A 87 -6.34 30.53 37.92
C GLN A 87 -7.43 29.71 38.62
N GLY A 88 -7.28 28.39 38.60
CA GLY A 88 -8.25 27.46 39.20
C GLY A 88 -9.40 27.04 38.26
N GLU A 89 -9.46 27.59 37.05
CA GLU A 89 -10.40 27.15 36.02
C GLU A 89 -9.83 25.98 35.20
N GLU A 90 -10.71 25.32 34.46
CA GLU A 90 -10.27 24.35 33.45
C GLU A 90 -9.71 25.09 32.24
N LEU A 91 -8.43 24.84 31.92
CA LEU A 91 -7.71 25.58 30.88
C LEU A 91 -7.41 24.71 29.67
N TRP A 92 -7.56 25.34 28.52
CA TRP A 92 -7.28 24.79 27.22
C TRP A 92 -6.25 25.64 26.48
N PHE A 93 -5.36 24.98 25.73
CA PHE A 93 -4.51 25.63 24.73
C PHE A 93 -5.22 25.56 23.37
N SER A 94 -5.29 26.69 22.66
CA SER A 94 -5.93 26.78 21.35
C SER A 94 -4.98 27.43 20.34
N LEU A 95 -4.80 26.75 19.19
CA LEU A 95 -4.02 27.21 18.06
C LEU A 95 -4.66 26.70 16.76
N LYS A 96 -5.22 27.60 15.98
CA LYS A 96 -5.70 27.26 14.64
C LYS A 96 -4.54 27.18 13.68
N THR A 97 -4.35 26.01 13.04
CA THR A 97 -3.21 25.71 12.19
C THR A 97 -3.60 24.73 11.09
N ALA A 98 -2.92 24.79 9.95
CA ALA A 98 -2.94 23.70 8.97
C ALA A 98 -1.71 22.77 9.11
N ALA A 99 -0.75 23.09 9.99
CA ALA A 99 0.35 22.21 10.37
C ALA A 99 -0.09 21.20 11.45
N GLU A 100 0.69 20.15 11.57
CA GLU A 100 0.50 19.06 12.53
C GLU A 100 1.52 19.24 13.67
N ILE A 101 1.04 19.65 14.85
CA ILE A 101 1.90 20.14 15.93
C ILE A 101 1.78 19.22 17.15
N CYS A 102 2.92 18.69 17.62
CA CYS A 102 3.06 18.04 18.93
C CYS A 102 3.41 19.09 19.98
N VAL A 103 2.82 19.00 21.17
CA VAL A 103 2.97 19.97 22.25
C VAL A 103 3.63 19.32 23.46
N LYS A 104 4.69 19.96 23.97
CA LYS A 104 5.24 19.72 25.29
C LYS A 104 4.91 20.86 26.21
N ILE A 105 4.61 20.53 27.47
CA ILE A 105 4.51 21.49 28.56
C ILE A 105 5.46 21.08 29.66
N ASN A 106 6.34 21.98 30.07
CA ASN A 106 7.36 21.72 31.10
C ASN A 106 8.25 20.48 30.78
N GLY A 107 8.57 20.30 29.48
CA GLY A 107 9.42 19.21 28.99
C GLY A 107 8.70 17.87 28.75
N LYS A 108 7.42 17.72 29.09
CA LYS A 108 6.64 16.50 28.93
C LYS A 108 5.69 16.61 27.73
N TYR A 109 5.63 15.58 26.88
CA TYR A 109 4.63 15.50 25.80
C TYR A 109 3.22 15.36 26.37
N VAL A 110 2.31 16.25 25.97
CA VAL A 110 0.99 16.33 26.55
C VAL A 110 -0.16 16.17 25.55
N GLY A 111 0.07 16.43 24.28
CA GLY A 111 -0.92 16.29 23.22
C GLY A 111 -0.46 16.94 21.92
N GLY A 112 -1.42 17.34 21.10
CA GLY A 112 -1.16 18.02 19.83
C GLY A 112 -2.38 18.77 19.31
N VAL A 113 -2.14 19.65 18.35
CA VAL A 113 -3.13 20.34 17.53
C VAL A 113 -2.84 20.12 16.06
N ASP A 114 -3.87 20.12 15.24
CA ASP A 114 -3.76 19.86 13.80
C ASP A 114 -4.97 20.49 13.06
N PRO A 115 -5.06 20.38 11.72
CA PRO A 115 -6.17 20.95 10.96
C PRO A 115 -7.57 20.48 11.40
N ASN A 116 -7.66 19.33 12.08
CA ASN A 116 -8.92 18.73 12.52
C ASN A 116 -9.28 19.08 13.97
N ARG A 117 -8.33 19.65 14.73
CA ARG A 117 -8.54 20.04 16.13
C ARG A 117 -7.63 21.21 16.52
N GLU A 118 -8.25 22.31 16.83
CA GLU A 118 -7.53 23.54 17.18
C GLU A 118 -7.23 23.72 18.67
N ARG A 119 -7.67 22.79 19.54
CA ARG A 119 -7.51 22.93 20.99
C ARG A 119 -7.19 21.60 21.69
N MET A 120 -6.57 21.72 22.85
CA MET A 120 -6.27 20.61 23.76
C MET A 120 -6.36 21.03 25.21
N LEU A 121 -6.80 20.14 26.10
CA LEU A 121 -6.87 20.37 27.54
C LEU A 121 -5.46 20.43 28.15
N ILE A 122 -5.17 21.49 28.93
CA ILE A 122 -3.85 21.65 29.57
C ILE A 122 -3.89 21.63 31.08
N SER A 123 -5.06 21.77 31.73
CA SER A 123 -5.19 21.74 33.17
C SER A 123 -4.49 20.60 33.88
N PRO A 124 -4.50 19.35 33.40
CA PRO A 124 -3.81 18.24 34.05
C PRO A 124 -2.28 18.40 34.16
N TYR A 125 -1.69 19.34 33.39
CA TYR A 125 -0.23 19.55 33.29
C TYR A 125 0.26 20.84 33.96
N ILE A 126 -0.65 21.62 34.56
CA ILE A 126 -0.32 22.92 35.17
C ILE A 126 0.43 22.72 36.48
N ASN A 127 0.05 21.72 37.30
CA ASN A 127 0.55 21.54 38.65
C ASN A 127 0.54 22.87 39.43
N ASP A 128 1.36 23.01 40.45
CA ASP A 128 1.49 24.26 41.22
C ASP A 128 2.34 25.38 40.55
N LYS A 129 2.66 25.22 39.25
CA LYS A 129 3.50 26.17 38.53
C LYS A 129 2.67 27.33 38.00
N LYS A 130 3.17 28.54 38.24
CA LYS A 130 2.56 29.78 37.71
C LYS A 130 2.90 30.02 36.24
N THR A 131 4.09 29.57 35.80
CA THR A 131 4.58 29.71 34.42
C THR A 131 4.63 28.36 33.76
N LEU A 132 4.06 28.22 32.57
CA LEU A 132 4.11 27.03 31.72
C LEU A 132 5.12 27.25 30.61
N HIS A 133 6.06 26.33 30.44
CA HIS A 133 7.02 26.32 29.36
C HIS A 133 6.50 25.44 28.22
N PHE A 134 6.05 26.08 27.12
CA PHE A 134 5.63 25.40 25.92
C PHE A 134 6.80 25.18 24.98
N ASP A 135 6.98 23.92 24.55
CA ASP A 135 7.81 23.53 23.42
C ASP A 135 6.95 22.77 22.43
N MET A 136 6.87 23.25 21.21
CA MET A 136 6.04 22.67 20.16
C MET A 136 6.91 22.32 18.96
N MET A 137 6.65 21.18 18.36
CA MET A 137 7.27 20.75 17.11
C MET A 137 6.15 20.48 16.10
N GLY A 138 6.19 21.15 14.97
CA GLY A 138 5.18 21.02 13.93
C GLY A 138 5.76 20.69 12.58
N TYR A 139 5.00 19.96 11.78
CA TYR A 139 5.29 19.67 10.39
C TYR A 139 4.16 20.19 9.49
N ASN A 140 4.53 20.83 8.40
CA ASN A 140 3.60 21.35 7.41
C ASN A 140 3.81 20.62 6.07
N ARG A 141 2.89 19.71 5.75
CA ARG A 141 2.96 18.95 4.50
C ARG A 141 2.78 19.86 3.28
N SER A 142 3.48 19.55 2.19
CA SER A 142 3.19 20.16 0.90
C SER A 142 2.08 19.36 0.20
N LYS A 143 1.02 20.02 -0.20
CA LYS A 143 -0.04 19.43 -1.04
C LYS A 143 -0.26 20.32 -2.26
N PRO A 144 -0.27 19.76 -3.49
CA PRO A 144 -0.59 20.56 -4.69
C PRO A 144 -2.00 21.16 -4.61
N ASP A 145 -2.18 22.37 -5.11
CA ASP A 145 -3.47 23.07 -5.10
C ASP A 145 -4.53 22.48 -6.03
N ASP A 146 -4.07 21.97 -7.17
CA ASP A 146 -4.93 21.37 -8.20
C ASP A 146 -4.26 20.14 -8.76
N GLU A 147 -4.78 18.98 -8.41
CA GLU A 147 -4.30 17.70 -8.93
C GLU A 147 -4.46 17.57 -10.44
N ARG A 148 -5.32 18.38 -11.07
CA ARG A 148 -5.55 18.42 -12.52
C ARG A 148 -4.61 19.36 -13.28
N ASN A 149 -3.95 20.28 -12.59
CA ASN A 149 -2.96 21.17 -13.19
C ASN A 149 -1.55 20.85 -12.74
N PRO A 150 -0.77 20.12 -13.55
CA PRO A 150 0.59 19.67 -13.20
C PRO A 150 1.60 20.79 -12.99
N GLU A 151 1.34 21.98 -13.54
CA GLU A 151 2.23 23.12 -13.39
C GLU A 151 1.89 24.00 -12.19
N SER A 152 0.70 23.80 -11.62
CA SER A 152 0.30 24.43 -10.36
C SER A 152 0.87 23.68 -9.16
N LEU A 153 2.17 23.55 -9.09
CA LEU A 153 2.87 23.37 -7.82
C LEU A 153 2.72 24.63 -6.95
N SER A 154 1.57 25.29 -7.07
CA SER A 154 1.25 26.36 -6.17
C SER A 154 1.01 25.75 -4.81
N VAL A 155 1.80 26.16 -3.92
CA VAL A 155 1.95 25.78 -2.54
C VAL A 155 0.81 26.41 -1.70
N ARG A 156 -0.42 26.39 -2.21
CA ARG A 156 -1.59 26.80 -1.46
C ARG A 156 -1.80 25.80 -0.32
N GLY A 157 -2.09 26.30 0.84
CA GLY A 157 -2.14 25.52 2.07
C GLY A 157 -0.82 25.37 2.79
N CYS A 158 0.32 25.69 2.15
CA CYS A 158 1.63 25.65 2.79
C CYS A 158 2.09 27.01 3.31
N ARG A 159 1.43 28.09 2.93
CA ARG A 159 1.63 29.42 3.52
C ARG A 159 0.56 29.67 4.55
N GLN A 160 0.94 29.50 5.81
CA GLN A 160 0.02 29.75 6.91
C GLN A 160 0.28 31.11 7.50
N ILE A 161 -0.79 31.86 7.67
CA ILE A 161 -0.77 33.10 8.47
C ILE A 161 -1.07 32.68 9.90
N PHE A 162 -0.21 33.09 10.83
CA PHE A 162 -0.42 32.86 12.24
C PHE A 162 -1.57 33.75 12.74
N GLU A 163 -2.66 33.12 13.17
CA GLU A 163 -3.87 33.80 13.64
C GLU A 163 -3.85 34.07 15.18
N GLY A 164 -2.78 33.64 15.85
CA GLY A 164 -2.60 33.70 17.29
C GLY A 164 -2.74 32.35 17.98
N ALA A 165 -2.15 32.25 19.19
CA ALA A 165 -2.30 31.14 20.09
C ALA A 165 -2.88 31.63 21.41
N TYR A 166 -3.69 30.82 22.07
CA TYR A 166 -4.50 31.27 23.20
C TYR A 166 -4.52 30.25 24.33
N ILE A 167 -4.58 30.77 25.58
CA ILE A 167 -5.14 30.03 26.71
C ILE A 167 -6.60 30.38 26.79
N CYS A 168 -7.47 29.42 26.93
CA CYS A 168 -8.92 29.67 26.96
C CYS A 168 -9.63 28.76 27.96
N THR A 169 -10.82 29.16 28.35
CA THR A 169 -11.79 28.37 29.12
C THR A 169 -12.97 28.03 28.22
N VAL A 170 -13.57 26.87 28.41
CA VAL A 170 -14.70 26.38 27.61
C VAL A 170 -15.99 26.49 28.40
N ASN A 171 -17.04 27.04 27.76
CA ASN A 171 -18.39 26.97 28.27
C ASN A 171 -18.99 25.61 27.90
N HIS A 172 -18.98 24.68 28.84
CA HIS A 172 -19.44 23.31 28.64
C HIS A 172 -20.92 23.21 28.28
N ALA A 173 -21.78 24.07 28.81
CA ALA A 173 -23.20 24.08 28.46
C ALA A 173 -23.39 24.45 26.97
N VAL A 174 -22.69 25.48 26.51
CA VAL A 174 -22.69 25.87 25.08
C VAL A 174 -22.10 24.75 24.20
N GLN A 175 -21.01 24.17 24.65
CA GLN A 175 -20.35 23.09 23.90
C GLN A 175 -21.25 21.85 23.77
N ASP A 176 -21.94 21.46 24.84
CA ASP A 176 -22.88 20.31 24.82
C ASP A 176 -24.04 20.59 23.87
N LEU A 177 -24.60 21.79 23.92
CA LEU A 177 -25.66 22.22 23.01
C LEU A 177 -25.18 22.28 21.54
N VAL A 178 -23.94 22.70 21.30
CA VAL A 178 -23.36 22.68 19.95
C VAL A 178 -23.32 21.26 19.39
N TRP A 179 -22.94 20.27 20.17
CA TRP A 179 -22.93 18.86 19.71
C TRP A 179 -24.35 18.34 19.43
N ASP A 180 -25.33 18.72 20.23
CA ASP A 180 -26.72 18.37 19.92
C ASP A 180 -27.18 19.01 18.60
N PHE A 181 -26.87 20.26 18.35
CA PHE A 181 -27.19 20.91 17.07
C PHE A 181 -26.45 20.31 15.88
N GLU A 182 -25.15 19.96 16.02
CA GLU A 182 -24.40 19.27 14.96
C GLU A 182 -25.04 17.96 14.57
N LEU A 183 -25.36 17.13 15.54
CA LEU A 183 -26.05 15.86 15.35
C LEU A 183 -27.40 16.04 14.63
N LEU A 184 -28.25 16.91 15.16
CA LEU A 184 -29.63 17.05 14.69
C LEU A 184 -29.73 17.82 13.36
N LEU A 185 -28.82 18.75 13.10
CA LEU A 185 -28.71 19.44 11.81
C LEU A 185 -28.22 18.53 10.69
N ASP A 186 -27.32 17.59 10.98
CA ASP A 186 -26.88 16.61 10.01
C ASP A 186 -28.07 15.75 9.54
N ILE A 187 -28.89 15.27 10.48
CA ILE A 187 -30.12 14.52 10.16
C ILE A 187 -31.12 15.39 9.37
N ALA A 188 -31.36 16.62 9.82
CA ALA A 188 -32.31 17.54 9.20
C ALA A 188 -31.94 17.89 7.73
N ASN A 189 -30.67 17.87 7.40
CA ASN A 189 -30.13 18.23 6.08
C ASN A 189 -29.89 17.00 5.16
N SER A 190 -30.00 15.78 5.67
CA SER A 190 -29.68 14.57 4.90
C SER A 190 -30.94 13.89 4.34
N ASP A 191 -30.96 13.67 3.03
CA ASP A 191 -32.06 12.98 2.34
C ASP A 191 -32.13 11.46 2.66
N LEU A 192 -31.21 10.93 3.44
CA LEU A 192 -31.22 9.54 3.94
C LEU A 192 -32.23 9.32 5.05
N PHE A 193 -32.78 10.38 5.65
CA PHE A 193 -33.79 10.31 6.70
C PHE A 193 -35.18 10.69 6.20
N ASN A 194 -36.20 10.20 6.91
CA ASN A 194 -37.59 10.46 6.59
C ASN A 194 -37.90 11.97 6.45
N GLU A 195 -38.60 12.37 5.40
CA GLU A 195 -38.90 13.77 5.09
C GLU A 195 -39.74 14.46 6.20
N ASP A 196 -40.73 13.76 6.76
CA ASP A 196 -41.57 14.30 7.83
C ASP A 196 -40.76 14.53 9.10
N TYR A 197 -39.81 13.63 9.41
CA TYR A 197 -38.90 13.79 10.55
C TYR A 197 -37.93 14.95 10.34
N ARG A 198 -37.40 15.10 9.15
CA ARG A 198 -36.53 16.27 8.82
C ARG A 198 -37.29 17.60 8.93
N ALA A 199 -38.54 17.63 8.45
CA ALA A 199 -39.42 18.80 8.59
C ALA A 199 -39.72 19.09 10.08
N PHE A 200 -39.96 18.07 10.88
CA PHE A 200 -40.09 18.15 12.34
C PHE A 200 -38.83 18.74 12.95
N LEU A 201 -37.66 18.18 12.67
CA LEU A 201 -36.38 18.67 13.20
C LEU A 201 -36.14 20.15 12.85
N ASN A 202 -36.31 20.55 11.58
CA ASN A 202 -36.10 21.90 11.14
C ASN A 202 -36.97 22.90 11.91
N ARG A 203 -38.24 22.55 12.23
CA ARG A 203 -39.13 23.34 13.03
C ARG A 203 -38.66 23.42 14.49
N GLU A 204 -38.37 22.27 15.11
CA GLU A 204 -38.05 22.21 16.54
C GLU A 204 -36.66 22.73 16.86
N LEU A 205 -35.68 22.60 15.96
CA LEU A 205 -34.37 23.23 16.10
C LEU A 205 -34.47 24.78 16.04
N ASN A 206 -35.34 25.31 15.16
CA ASN A 206 -35.60 26.74 15.15
C ASN A 206 -36.27 27.20 16.45
N ASN A 207 -37.23 26.41 17.01
CA ASN A 207 -37.84 26.68 18.27
C ASN A 207 -36.84 26.66 19.45
N ALA A 208 -35.94 25.67 19.49
CA ALA A 208 -34.86 25.57 20.47
C ALA A 208 -33.93 26.80 20.41
N MET A 209 -33.56 27.25 19.22
CA MET A 209 -32.74 28.46 19.04
C MET A 209 -33.42 29.74 19.51
N ASN A 210 -34.75 29.77 19.59
CA ASN A 210 -35.49 30.95 20.04
C ASN A 210 -35.38 31.16 21.57
N PHE A 211 -34.93 30.20 22.35
CA PHE A 211 -34.64 30.37 23.77
C PHE A 211 -33.35 31.16 24.01
N ILE A 212 -32.42 31.18 23.04
CA ILE A 212 -31.09 31.77 23.19
C ILE A 212 -31.13 33.25 22.84
N ASP A 213 -30.74 34.09 23.80
CA ASP A 213 -30.53 35.49 23.59
C ASP A 213 -29.07 35.81 23.24
N PHE A 214 -28.84 36.09 21.95
CA PHE A 214 -27.52 36.45 21.41
C PHE A 214 -27.17 37.94 21.58
N ASP A 215 -28.14 38.79 21.97
CA ASP A 215 -27.95 40.23 22.11
C ASP A 215 -27.64 40.63 23.57
N ALA A 216 -27.75 39.69 24.53
CA ALA A 216 -27.37 39.90 25.92
C ALA A 216 -25.86 40.05 26.09
N ASP A 217 -25.39 40.77 27.11
CA ASP A 217 -23.98 40.92 27.45
C ASP A 217 -23.30 39.55 27.70
N GLU A 218 -24.05 38.61 28.27
CA GLU A 218 -23.69 37.18 28.40
C GLU A 218 -24.77 36.33 27.72
N LEU A 219 -24.36 35.27 27.04
CA LEU A 219 -25.28 34.34 26.36
C LEU A 219 -26.22 33.69 27.39
N THR A 220 -27.53 33.84 27.23
CA THR A 220 -28.55 33.27 28.12
C THR A 220 -29.49 32.33 27.38
N GLY A 221 -30.27 31.51 28.15
CA GLY A 221 -31.25 30.57 27.57
C GLY A 221 -30.69 29.29 27.00
N VAL A 222 -29.38 29.00 27.17
CA VAL A 222 -28.69 27.76 26.69
C VAL A 222 -29.30 26.52 27.33
N ASP A 223 -29.51 26.55 28.67
CA ASP A 223 -30.11 25.44 29.43
C ASP A 223 -31.57 25.20 29.04
N ASP A 224 -32.33 26.26 28.74
CA ASP A 224 -33.73 26.17 28.28
C ASP A 224 -33.80 25.57 26.87
N ALA A 225 -32.89 25.96 25.99
CA ALA A 225 -32.74 25.33 24.64
C ALA A 225 -32.39 23.85 24.75
N LYS A 226 -31.45 23.49 25.61
CA LYS A 226 -31.06 22.10 25.87
C LYS A 226 -32.23 21.29 26.41
N LYS A 227 -32.93 21.78 27.44
CA LYS A 227 -34.12 21.15 27.99
C LYS A 227 -35.20 20.93 26.94
N TYR A 228 -35.41 21.92 26.06
CA TYR A 228 -36.38 21.79 24.96
C TYR A 228 -35.99 20.68 24.01
N ILE A 229 -34.72 20.56 23.63
CA ILE A 229 -34.22 19.46 22.78
C ILE A 229 -34.48 18.10 23.46
N ASP A 230 -34.14 17.97 24.74
CA ASP A 230 -34.32 16.72 25.50
C ASP A 230 -35.82 16.32 25.63
N GLU A 231 -36.70 17.27 25.94
CA GLU A 231 -38.14 17.01 26.15
C GLU A 231 -38.95 16.84 24.84
N VAL A 232 -38.54 17.50 23.73
CA VAL A 232 -39.32 17.54 22.50
C VAL A 232 -38.72 16.71 21.39
N ILE A 233 -37.39 16.76 21.21
CA ILE A 233 -36.71 16.08 20.10
C ILE A 233 -36.28 14.68 20.52
N TYR A 234 -35.48 14.54 21.57
CA TYR A 234 -34.99 13.24 22.03
C TYR A 234 -36.08 12.34 22.60
N ALA A 235 -37.09 12.91 23.21
CA ALA A 235 -38.27 12.18 23.68
C ALA A 235 -39.23 11.70 22.56
N ASN A 236 -39.02 12.17 21.33
CA ASN A 236 -39.86 11.76 20.19
C ASN A 236 -39.47 10.36 19.67
N ASP A 237 -40.33 9.39 19.90
CA ASP A 237 -40.14 8.00 19.46
C ASP A 237 -41.05 7.59 18.28
N THR A 238 -41.70 8.54 17.63
CA THR A 238 -42.63 8.34 16.52
C THR A 238 -41.97 7.68 15.32
N TYR A 239 -40.71 8.03 15.07
CA TYR A 239 -39.95 7.55 13.94
C TYR A 239 -38.91 6.52 14.43
N LYS A 240 -38.87 5.35 13.78
CA LYS A 240 -37.94 4.27 14.13
C LYS A 240 -36.98 4.02 12.99
N GLY A 241 -35.70 4.11 13.28
CA GLY A 241 -34.63 3.63 12.38
C GLY A 241 -34.52 2.12 12.35
N THR A 242 -33.85 1.63 11.35
CA THR A 242 -33.51 0.21 11.23
C THR A 242 -32.02 0.07 11.03
N GLY A 243 -31.45 -1.00 11.53
CA GLY A 243 -30.04 -1.32 11.34
C GLY A 243 -29.32 -1.65 12.63
N ASP A 244 -28.14 -2.25 12.46
CA ASP A 244 -27.24 -2.56 13.56
C ASP A 244 -25.80 -2.29 13.08
N VAL A 245 -25.15 -1.28 13.64
CA VAL A 245 -23.87 -0.72 13.18
C VAL A 245 -22.85 -0.79 14.31
N ALA A 246 -21.74 -1.45 14.08
CA ALA A 246 -20.58 -1.42 14.97
C ALA A 246 -19.67 -0.23 14.61
N LEU A 247 -19.37 0.60 15.59
CA LEU A 247 -18.53 1.79 15.45
C LEU A 247 -17.10 1.46 15.90
N ILE A 248 -16.16 1.47 14.96
CA ILE A 248 -14.74 1.18 15.21
C ILE A 248 -13.92 2.44 15.07
N ALA A 249 -13.42 2.95 16.18
CA ALA A 249 -12.51 4.07 16.18
C ALA A 249 -11.13 3.65 15.71
N HIS A 250 -10.59 4.33 14.68
CA HIS A 250 -9.28 4.00 14.16
C HIS A 250 -8.58 5.20 13.50
N SER A 251 -7.35 4.98 13.07
CA SER A 251 -6.62 5.89 12.18
C SER A 251 -5.73 5.08 11.25
N HIS A 252 -5.90 5.29 9.97
CA HIS A 252 -4.91 4.90 8.98
C HIS A 252 -3.79 5.96 8.97
N LEU A 253 -2.53 5.52 8.96
CA LEU A 253 -1.38 6.41 8.87
C LEU A 253 -0.45 5.94 7.75
N ASP A 254 -0.36 6.73 6.68
CA ASP A 254 0.64 6.52 5.65
C ASP A 254 2.05 6.76 6.19
N ILE A 255 2.89 5.74 6.06
CA ILE A 255 4.30 5.83 6.46
C ILE A 255 5.06 6.80 5.54
N ALA A 256 4.65 6.87 4.26
CA ALA A 256 5.14 7.84 3.29
C ALA A 256 4.07 8.05 2.21
N TYR A 257 3.88 9.29 1.76
CA TYR A 257 2.86 9.66 0.76
C TYR A 257 3.19 11.05 0.17
N TYR A 258 2.45 12.12 0.59
CA TYR A 258 2.84 13.52 0.41
C TYR A 258 3.86 13.99 1.46
N TRP A 259 4.45 13.08 2.18
CA TRP A 259 5.52 13.27 3.17
C TRP A 259 6.46 12.08 3.18
N ARG A 260 7.67 12.31 3.66
CA ARG A 260 8.69 11.27 3.81
C ARG A 260 8.44 10.45 5.08
N ARG A 261 8.98 9.24 5.13
CA ARG A 261 8.94 8.32 6.29
C ARG A 261 9.41 8.98 7.59
N ILE A 262 10.43 9.85 7.52
CA ILE A 262 10.93 10.58 8.68
C ILE A 262 9.86 11.47 9.34
N HIS A 263 8.95 12.05 8.56
CA HIS A 263 7.84 12.86 9.06
C HIS A 263 6.74 12.01 9.70
N ALA A 264 6.55 10.75 9.25
CA ALA A 264 5.54 9.86 9.83
C ALA A 264 5.80 9.55 11.31
N VAL A 265 7.05 9.63 11.78
CA VAL A 265 7.42 9.45 13.19
C VAL A 265 6.77 10.49 14.09
N GLN A 266 6.80 11.77 13.72
CA GLN A 266 6.11 12.84 14.49
C GLN A 266 4.59 12.83 14.28
N LYS A 267 4.09 12.42 13.09
CA LYS A 267 2.66 12.23 12.84
C LYS A 267 2.08 11.14 13.75
N ASN A 268 2.79 10.02 13.88
CA ASN A 268 2.41 8.94 14.79
C ASN A 268 2.42 9.38 16.25
N LEU A 269 3.47 10.09 16.69
CA LEU A 269 3.54 10.66 18.04
C LEU A 269 2.31 11.51 18.36
N ARG A 270 1.97 12.46 17.47
CA ARG A 270 0.80 13.33 17.63
C ARG A 270 -0.49 12.51 17.73
N THR A 271 -0.69 11.58 16.78
CA THR A 271 -1.88 10.71 16.74
C THR A 271 -2.04 9.95 18.06
N VAL A 272 -1.00 9.25 18.50
CA VAL A 272 -1.02 8.47 19.74
C VAL A 272 -1.30 9.37 20.94
N LEU A 273 -0.61 10.49 21.10
CA LEU A 273 -0.82 11.41 22.21
C LEU A 273 -2.28 11.87 22.31
N ILE A 274 -2.88 12.23 21.19
CA ILE A 274 -4.27 12.68 21.14
C ILE A 274 -5.23 11.57 21.56
N GLN A 275 -5.04 10.36 21.06
CA GLN A 275 -5.92 9.23 21.41
C GLN A 275 -5.75 8.83 22.89
N LEU A 276 -4.53 8.88 23.43
CA LEU A 276 -4.29 8.67 24.87
C LEU A 276 -5.06 9.69 25.72
N ARG A 277 -5.09 10.97 25.31
CA ARG A 277 -5.86 12.03 26.05
C ARG A 277 -7.37 11.80 25.97
N LEU A 278 -7.87 11.32 24.82
CA LEU A 278 -9.28 10.93 24.70
C LEU A 278 -9.63 9.74 25.58
N MET A 279 -8.76 8.74 25.68
CA MET A 279 -8.93 7.59 26.60
C MET A 279 -8.88 7.99 28.08
N ASP A 280 -8.14 9.04 28.43
CA ASP A 280 -8.13 9.58 29.80
C ASP A 280 -9.46 10.25 30.13
N LYS A 281 -10.09 10.91 29.16
CA LYS A 281 -11.37 11.60 29.31
C LYS A 281 -12.57 10.65 29.20
N TYR A 282 -12.52 9.67 28.31
CA TYR A 282 -13.61 8.73 27.99
C TYR A 282 -13.18 7.28 28.31
N PRO A 283 -13.54 6.75 29.49
CA PRO A 283 -13.13 5.40 29.92
C PRO A 283 -13.64 4.25 29.04
N ASP A 284 -14.77 4.46 28.34
CA ASP A 284 -15.40 3.53 27.42
C ASP A 284 -14.83 3.60 26.00
N PHE A 285 -14.02 4.60 25.70
CA PHE A 285 -13.43 4.78 24.38
C PHE A 285 -12.35 3.75 24.09
N LYS A 286 -12.55 2.96 23.03
CA LYS A 286 -11.60 2.00 22.46
C LYS A 286 -11.06 2.54 21.13
N TYR A 287 -9.78 2.35 20.85
CA TYR A 287 -9.15 2.83 19.65
C TYR A 287 -8.25 1.77 19.02
N THR A 288 -8.40 1.54 17.73
CA THR A 288 -7.70 0.53 16.93
C THR A 288 -6.60 1.18 16.09
N HIS A 289 -5.38 0.64 16.13
CA HIS A 289 -4.23 1.18 15.38
C HIS A 289 -3.35 0.06 14.82
N THR A 290 -2.85 0.24 13.59
CA THR A 290 -2.12 -0.74 12.80
C THR A 290 -0.61 -0.54 12.83
N GLN A 291 0.12 -1.41 12.14
CA GLN A 291 1.51 -1.30 11.70
C GLN A 291 2.56 -1.38 12.83
N PRO A 292 3.08 -2.58 13.14
CA PRO A 292 4.19 -2.80 14.09
C PRO A 292 5.36 -1.82 13.95
N TYR A 293 5.70 -1.41 12.73
CA TYR A 293 6.73 -0.42 12.45
C TYR A 293 6.54 0.91 13.19
N VAL A 294 5.31 1.45 13.23
CA VAL A 294 5.07 2.75 13.90
C VAL A 294 5.17 2.63 15.41
N TYR A 295 4.89 1.46 15.99
CA TYR A 295 5.12 1.20 17.41
C TYR A 295 6.62 1.09 17.72
N GLU A 296 7.44 0.45 16.85
CA GLU A 296 8.90 0.40 17.02
C GLU A 296 9.52 1.80 16.97
N THR A 297 9.04 2.68 16.09
CA THR A 297 9.51 4.07 16.04
C THR A 297 9.12 4.85 17.30
N LEU A 298 7.90 4.63 17.82
CA LEU A 298 7.45 5.27 19.06
C LEU A 298 8.27 4.79 20.27
N GLU A 299 8.50 3.46 20.40
CA GLU A 299 9.34 2.89 21.45
C GLU A 299 10.77 3.45 21.41
N LYS A 300 11.34 3.55 20.22
CA LYS A 300 12.73 4.01 20.02
C LYS A 300 12.91 5.50 20.31
N TYR A 301 12.01 6.34 19.84
CA TYR A 301 12.21 7.79 19.85
C TYR A 301 11.43 8.51 20.95
N TYR A 302 10.36 7.89 21.48
CA TYR A 302 9.47 8.46 22.48
C TYR A 302 9.08 7.43 23.55
N PRO A 303 10.06 6.85 24.28
CA PRO A 303 9.84 5.71 25.18
C PRO A 303 8.84 6.01 26.32
N ASP A 304 8.75 7.26 26.80
CA ASP A 304 7.80 7.64 27.85
C ASP A 304 6.36 7.57 27.34
N VAL A 305 6.10 8.02 26.10
CA VAL A 305 4.79 7.95 25.46
C VAL A 305 4.44 6.50 25.13
N PHE A 306 5.42 5.70 24.68
CA PHE A 306 5.21 4.27 24.46
C PHE A 306 4.87 3.52 25.76
N ALA A 307 5.49 3.87 26.89
CA ALA A 307 5.15 3.28 28.18
C ALA A 307 3.70 3.60 28.61
N GLU A 308 3.22 4.80 28.34
CA GLU A 308 1.82 5.21 28.57
C GLU A 308 0.86 4.43 27.64
N LEU A 309 1.20 4.31 26.35
CA LEU A 309 0.45 3.50 25.38
C LEU A 309 0.31 2.04 25.83
N LYS A 310 1.40 1.42 26.32
CA LYS A 310 1.37 0.05 26.84
C LYS A 310 0.35 -0.15 27.97
N GLN A 311 0.13 0.85 28.82
CA GLN A 311 -0.89 0.77 29.88
C GLN A 311 -2.30 0.75 29.28
N LYS A 312 -2.54 1.56 28.22
CA LYS A 312 -3.83 1.57 27.51
C LYS A 312 -4.07 0.29 26.69
N VAL A 313 -3.01 -0.34 26.18
CA VAL A 313 -3.11 -1.68 25.56
C VAL A 313 -3.45 -2.74 26.62
N ALA A 314 -2.83 -2.66 27.79
CA ALA A 314 -3.05 -3.63 28.85
C ALA A 314 -4.48 -3.58 29.44
N ASN A 315 -5.11 -2.40 29.49
CA ASN A 315 -6.48 -2.23 29.97
C ASN A 315 -7.56 -2.38 28.85
N GLY A 316 -7.15 -2.61 27.59
CA GLY A 316 -8.02 -2.86 26.46
C GLY A 316 -8.63 -1.62 25.79
N GLN A 317 -8.22 -0.39 26.17
CA GLN A 317 -8.65 0.83 25.48
C GLN A 317 -7.92 1.06 24.14
N PHE A 318 -6.63 0.75 24.08
CA PHE A 318 -5.85 0.84 22.85
C PHE A 318 -5.61 -0.56 22.27
N GLU A 319 -6.06 -0.80 21.05
CA GLU A 319 -6.02 -2.11 20.41
C GLU A 319 -5.01 -2.11 19.25
N PRO A 320 -3.83 -2.73 19.41
CA PRO A 320 -2.95 -3.06 18.29
C PRO A 320 -3.60 -4.10 17.38
N VAL A 321 -3.69 -3.81 16.08
CA VAL A 321 -4.21 -4.70 15.04
C VAL A 321 -3.28 -4.75 13.83
N GLY A 322 -3.54 -5.67 12.87
CA GLY A 322 -2.75 -5.79 11.66
C GLY A 322 -1.46 -6.56 11.87
N ALA A 323 -1.47 -7.85 11.53
CA ALA A 323 -0.36 -8.78 11.77
C ALA A 323 0.91 -8.48 10.96
N MET A 324 0.81 -7.70 9.88
CA MET A 324 1.92 -7.40 8.97
C MET A 324 2.72 -6.20 9.47
N TYR A 325 4.04 -6.21 9.25
CA TYR A 325 4.99 -5.23 9.80
C TYR A 325 4.67 -3.78 9.40
N VAL A 326 4.22 -3.58 8.17
CA VAL A 326 3.56 -2.37 7.65
C VAL A 326 2.25 -2.78 6.97
N GLU A 327 1.49 -1.85 6.41
CA GLU A 327 0.40 -2.15 5.46
C GLU A 327 1.00 -2.22 4.04
N PRO A 328 1.49 -3.40 3.59
CA PRO A 328 2.25 -3.51 2.35
C PRO A 328 1.35 -3.55 1.12
N ASP A 329 1.90 -3.26 -0.05
CA ASP A 329 1.36 -3.78 -1.30
C ASP A 329 1.26 -5.30 -1.22
N CYS A 330 0.12 -5.87 -1.61
CA CYS A 330 -0.14 -7.30 -1.54
C CYS A 330 -0.18 -7.99 -2.91
N ASN A 331 0.19 -7.28 -3.99
CA ASN A 331 0.25 -7.81 -5.35
C ASN A 331 1.68 -7.99 -5.87
N ILE A 332 2.56 -6.98 -5.66
CA ILE A 332 3.92 -6.94 -6.24
C ILE A 332 4.95 -7.75 -5.43
N PRO A 333 4.96 -7.76 -4.08
CA PRO A 333 5.90 -8.57 -3.32
C PRO A 333 5.75 -10.06 -3.59
N ASN A 334 6.86 -10.82 -3.53
CA ASN A 334 6.80 -12.26 -3.58
C ASN A 334 6.22 -12.86 -2.28
N ALA A 335 5.87 -14.15 -2.31
CA ALA A 335 5.25 -14.80 -1.15
C ALA A 335 6.15 -14.77 0.09
N GLU A 336 7.47 -14.92 -0.07
CA GLU A 336 8.40 -14.86 1.07
C GLU A 336 8.40 -13.49 1.74
N SER A 337 8.35 -12.39 0.98
CA SER A 337 8.22 -11.04 1.53
C SER A 337 6.92 -10.88 2.34
N LEU A 338 5.78 -11.39 1.83
CA LEU A 338 4.51 -11.35 2.55
C LEU A 338 4.54 -12.20 3.84
N VAL A 339 5.21 -13.36 3.81
CA VAL A 339 5.45 -14.16 5.03
C VAL A 339 6.29 -13.36 6.04
N ARG A 340 7.36 -12.67 5.58
CA ARG A 340 8.21 -11.87 6.47
C ARG A 340 7.48 -10.64 7.02
N GLN A 341 6.54 -10.06 6.29
CA GLN A 341 5.64 -9.04 6.82
C GLN A 341 4.90 -9.57 8.06
N CYS A 342 4.31 -10.77 7.98
CA CYS A 342 3.64 -11.40 9.11
C CYS A 342 4.61 -11.81 10.22
N LEU A 343 5.73 -12.46 9.88
CA LEU A 343 6.72 -12.94 10.84
C LEU A 343 7.25 -11.79 11.73
N TYR A 344 7.79 -10.73 11.11
CA TYR A 344 8.34 -9.60 11.85
C TYR A 344 7.26 -8.74 12.51
N GLY A 345 6.07 -8.64 11.92
CA GLY A 345 4.94 -7.95 12.54
C GLY A 345 4.50 -8.64 13.84
N GLN A 346 4.26 -9.94 13.79
CA GLN A 346 3.84 -10.74 14.95
C GLN A 346 4.91 -10.83 16.04
N GLN A 347 6.19 -10.98 15.65
CA GLN A 347 7.30 -10.93 16.60
C GLN A 347 7.41 -9.58 17.31
N THR A 348 7.20 -8.49 16.59
CA THR A 348 7.20 -7.15 17.17
C THR A 348 6.09 -6.99 18.21
N TYR A 349 4.86 -7.41 17.90
CA TYR A 349 3.77 -7.37 18.87
C TYR A 349 3.98 -8.30 20.07
N LYS A 350 4.47 -9.53 19.85
CA LYS A 350 4.80 -10.48 20.91
C LYS A 350 5.88 -9.91 21.85
N ARG A 351 6.90 -9.24 21.30
CA ARG A 351 7.95 -8.56 22.09
C ARG A 351 7.40 -7.38 22.90
N MET A 352 6.58 -6.54 22.31
CA MET A 352 6.08 -5.31 22.91
C MET A 352 4.95 -5.53 23.91
N PHE A 353 3.99 -6.38 23.55
CA PHE A 353 2.71 -6.55 24.25
C PHE A 353 2.48 -7.96 24.81
N GLY A 354 3.43 -8.90 24.60
CA GLY A 354 3.34 -10.28 25.09
C GLY A 354 2.36 -11.18 24.35
N LYS A 355 1.75 -10.70 23.28
CA LYS A 355 0.75 -11.43 22.45
C LYS A 355 0.90 -11.11 20.98
N THR A 356 0.46 -12.03 20.13
CA THR A 356 0.23 -11.83 18.70
C THR A 356 -1.19 -11.30 18.46
N VAL A 357 -1.47 -10.87 17.22
CA VAL A 357 -2.83 -10.47 16.78
C VAL A 357 -3.35 -11.48 15.77
N ASN A 358 -4.67 -11.66 15.70
CA ASN A 358 -5.33 -12.66 14.85
C ASN A 358 -5.99 -12.06 13.60
N ASN A 359 -5.66 -10.80 13.27
CA ASN A 359 -6.24 -10.11 12.13
C ASN A 359 -5.15 -9.42 11.26
N ALA A 360 -5.42 -9.31 9.97
CA ALA A 360 -4.75 -8.43 9.03
C ALA A 360 -5.67 -7.24 8.75
N TRP A 361 -5.19 -6.03 8.95
CA TRP A 361 -5.97 -4.80 8.84
C TRP A 361 -5.33 -3.89 7.80
N LEU A 362 -5.88 -3.91 6.57
CA LEU A 362 -5.31 -3.28 5.37
C LEU A 362 -6.36 -2.40 4.67
N PRO A 363 -6.80 -1.29 5.28
CA PRO A 363 -7.94 -0.51 4.79
C PRO A 363 -7.68 0.14 3.45
N ASP A 364 -6.44 0.55 3.18
CA ASP A 364 -6.08 1.37 2.01
C ASP A 364 -5.27 0.64 0.92
N VAL A 365 -5.01 -0.66 1.05
CA VAL A 365 -4.20 -1.45 0.12
C VAL A 365 -4.92 -1.69 -1.21
N PHE A 366 -4.16 -1.65 -2.33
CA PHE A 366 -4.65 -1.56 -3.71
C PHE A 366 -4.95 -2.93 -4.35
N GLY A 367 -5.77 -3.74 -3.66
CA GLY A 367 -6.08 -5.10 -4.03
C GLY A 367 -5.13 -6.12 -3.41
N ASN A 368 -5.56 -7.39 -3.36
CA ASN A 368 -4.85 -8.42 -2.60
C ASN A 368 -4.75 -9.73 -3.38
N SER A 369 -3.55 -10.28 -3.45
CA SER A 369 -3.25 -11.52 -4.15
C SER A 369 -3.96 -12.72 -3.54
N TRP A 370 -4.35 -13.67 -4.38
CA TRP A 370 -5.06 -14.88 -4.00
C TRP A 370 -4.28 -15.82 -3.08
N ILE A 371 -2.95 -15.64 -2.95
CA ILE A 371 -2.10 -16.40 -2.01
C ILE A 371 -2.24 -15.93 -0.56
N LEU A 372 -2.73 -14.70 -0.34
CA LEU A 372 -2.69 -14.07 0.98
C LEU A 372 -3.47 -14.83 2.06
N PRO A 373 -4.68 -15.40 1.81
CA PRO A 373 -5.39 -16.18 2.82
C PRO A 373 -4.57 -17.32 3.42
N GLN A 374 -3.77 -18.01 2.60
CA GLN A 374 -2.87 -19.08 3.07
C GLN A 374 -1.79 -18.54 4.01
N ILE A 375 -1.13 -17.44 3.59
CA ILE A 375 -0.08 -16.80 4.37
C ILE A 375 -0.62 -16.34 5.72
N LEU A 376 -1.78 -15.69 5.71
CA LEU A 376 -2.44 -15.22 6.93
C LEU A 376 -2.80 -16.38 7.84
N LYS A 377 -3.49 -17.40 7.32
CA LYS A 377 -3.92 -18.56 8.11
C LYS A 377 -2.77 -19.30 8.76
N LYS A 378 -1.69 -19.57 7.98
CA LYS A 378 -0.46 -20.20 8.48
C LYS A 378 0.41 -19.27 9.36
N SER A 379 0.04 -17.99 9.49
CA SER A 379 0.65 -17.01 10.41
C SER A 379 -0.22 -16.74 11.67
N GLY A 380 -1.24 -17.58 11.93
CA GLY A 380 -2.13 -17.42 13.07
C GLY A 380 -3.14 -16.29 12.94
N VAL A 381 -3.43 -15.86 11.71
CA VAL A 381 -4.37 -14.78 11.39
C VAL A 381 -5.65 -15.38 10.80
N ASP A 382 -6.76 -15.19 11.50
CA ASP A 382 -8.07 -15.73 11.12
C ASP A 382 -8.95 -14.71 10.41
N TYR A 383 -8.65 -13.41 10.54
CA TYR A 383 -9.49 -12.33 10.04
C TYR A 383 -8.72 -11.38 9.13
N PHE A 384 -9.41 -10.89 8.11
CA PHE A 384 -8.91 -9.93 7.15
C PHE A 384 -9.85 -8.74 7.03
N VAL A 385 -9.34 -7.51 7.11
CA VAL A 385 -10.10 -6.27 6.92
C VAL A 385 -9.44 -5.45 5.82
N SER A 386 -10.25 -5.01 4.86
CA SER A 386 -9.87 -4.08 3.80
C SER A 386 -11.04 -3.15 3.49
N ASN A 387 -10.87 -2.14 2.62
CA ASN A 387 -11.97 -1.22 2.30
C ASN A 387 -12.05 -0.84 0.82
N LYS A 388 -10.92 -0.76 0.12
CA LYS A 388 -10.86 -0.20 -1.24
C LYS A 388 -11.87 -0.79 -2.23
N MET A 389 -12.12 -2.11 -2.20
CA MET A 389 -13.05 -2.75 -3.15
C MET A 389 -14.50 -2.29 -3.00
N SER A 390 -14.92 -1.84 -1.80
CA SER A 390 -16.28 -1.30 -1.59
C SER A 390 -16.43 0.14 -2.07
N THR A 391 -15.34 0.93 -2.02
CA THR A 391 -15.43 2.39 -2.13
C THR A 391 -14.71 2.96 -3.36
N TRP A 392 -13.80 2.19 -3.97
CA TRP A 392 -12.94 2.65 -5.06
C TRP A 392 -13.05 1.84 -6.37
N ASN A 393 -13.89 0.80 -6.43
CA ASN A 393 -14.19 0.15 -7.71
C ASN A 393 -14.96 1.11 -8.61
N ASP A 394 -14.53 1.22 -9.88
CA ASP A 394 -15.10 2.17 -10.84
C ASP A 394 -16.24 1.60 -11.68
N THR A 395 -16.32 0.30 -11.81
CA THR A 395 -17.29 -0.37 -12.72
C THR A 395 -18.24 -1.31 -11.97
N ASN A 396 -17.71 -2.17 -11.08
CA ASN A 396 -18.50 -3.18 -10.38
C ASN A 396 -18.47 -2.95 -8.88
N ARG A 397 -19.62 -3.01 -8.24
CA ARG A 397 -19.70 -3.06 -6.79
C ARG A 397 -19.21 -4.43 -6.32
N PHE A 398 -18.26 -4.46 -5.35
CA PHE A 398 -17.87 -5.72 -4.72
C PHE A 398 -19.08 -6.36 -4.02
N PRO A 399 -19.36 -7.67 -4.21
CA PRO A 399 -20.66 -8.25 -3.89
C PRO A 399 -20.87 -8.59 -2.41
N HIS A 400 -19.86 -8.48 -1.55
CA HIS A 400 -19.90 -8.86 -0.14
C HIS A 400 -19.24 -7.82 0.75
N ASN A 401 -19.79 -7.66 1.97
CA ASN A 401 -19.12 -6.90 3.03
C ASN A 401 -18.50 -7.84 4.08
N ASN A 402 -19.24 -8.88 4.49
CA ASN A 402 -18.78 -9.91 5.42
C ASN A 402 -18.81 -11.26 4.71
N PHE A 403 -17.66 -11.95 4.58
CA PHE A 403 -17.56 -13.16 3.79
C PHE A 403 -16.41 -14.06 4.25
N ILE A 404 -16.34 -15.26 3.72
CA ILE A 404 -15.19 -16.16 3.81
C ILE A 404 -14.32 -15.91 2.57
N TRP A 405 -13.08 -15.45 2.77
CA TRP A 405 -12.12 -15.31 1.67
C TRP A 405 -11.28 -16.57 1.56
N LYS A 406 -11.43 -17.27 0.44
CA LYS A 406 -10.74 -18.52 0.16
C LYS A 406 -9.54 -18.29 -0.74
N GLY A 407 -8.38 -18.80 -0.33
CA GLY A 407 -7.11 -18.74 -1.03
C GLY A 407 -6.96 -19.79 -2.12
N ILE A 408 -5.92 -19.63 -2.94
CA ILE A 408 -5.61 -20.47 -4.10
C ILE A 408 -5.35 -21.96 -3.72
N ASP A 409 -4.87 -22.20 -2.50
CA ASP A 409 -4.62 -23.54 -1.94
C ASP A 409 -5.84 -24.15 -1.24
N GLY A 410 -6.93 -23.38 -1.12
CA GLY A 410 -8.14 -23.76 -0.40
C GLY A 410 -8.18 -23.33 1.08
N SER A 411 -7.11 -22.77 1.63
CA SER A 411 -7.13 -22.10 2.95
C SER A 411 -8.12 -20.96 2.98
N SER A 412 -8.70 -20.64 4.13
CA SER A 412 -9.67 -19.56 4.23
C SER A 412 -9.50 -18.72 5.50
N VAL A 413 -9.85 -17.46 5.39
CA VAL A 413 -9.97 -16.50 6.50
C VAL A 413 -11.33 -15.83 6.45
N TYR A 414 -11.83 -15.36 7.57
CA TYR A 414 -12.99 -14.48 7.62
C TYR A 414 -12.58 -13.09 7.14
N ALA A 415 -13.38 -12.48 6.27
CA ALA A 415 -13.08 -11.18 5.69
C ALA A 415 -14.21 -10.17 5.92
N CYS A 416 -13.82 -8.92 6.17
CA CYS A 416 -14.72 -7.79 6.23
C CYS A 416 -14.22 -6.67 5.32
N VAL A 417 -15.10 -6.19 4.43
CA VAL A 417 -14.89 -5.02 3.56
C VAL A 417 -16.03 -4.06 3.84
N PRO A 418 -15.87 -3.11 4.78
CA PRO A 418 -16.92 -2.18 5.17
C PRO A 418 -17.54 -1.45 3.98
N PRO A 419 -18.86 -1.20 4.01
CA PRO A 419 -19.59 -0.67 2.83
C PRO A 419 -19.29 0.79 2.50
N THR A 420 -18.82 1.57 3.49
CA THR A 420 -18.46 2.99 3.33
C THR A 420 -16.97 3.20 3.58
N HIS A 421 -16.49 4.41 3.29
CA HIS A 421 -15.08 4.75 3.42
C HIS A 421 -14.56 4.53 4.86
N PHE A 422 -13.29 4.14 4.99
CA PHE A 422 -12.64 3.93 6.29
C PHE A 422 -12.35 5.22 7.06
N ILE A 423 -12.52 6.39 6.46
CA ILE A 423 -12.45 7.71 7.10
C ILE A 423 -13.85 8.28 7.17
N THR A 424 -14.45 8.27 8.37
CA THR A 424 -15.74 8.90 8.66
C THR A 424 -15.64 9.71 9.96
N TRP A 425 -16.64 10.54 10.23
CA TRP A 425 -16.65 11.46 11.38
C TRP A 425 -17.80 11.18 12.37
N ASN A 426 -18.43 10.01 12.27
CA ASN A 426 -19.64 9.68 13.06
C ASN A 426 -20.80 10.66 12.86
N ALA A 427 -20.92 11.30 11.69
CA ALA A 427 -22.12 12.03 11.38
C ALA A 427 -23.31 11.05 11.23
N PRO A 428 -24.51 11.36 11.72
CA PRO A 428 -25.70 10.50 11.59
C PRO A 428 -25.97 10.05 10.16
N SER A 429 -25.80 10.93 9.18
CA SER A 429 -25.95 10.64 7.76
C SER A 429 -24.97 9.56 7.28
N GLN A 430 -23.71 9.56 7.76
CA GLN A 430 -22.71 8.56 7.42
C GLN A 430 -23.05 7.19 8.04
N ILE A 431 -23.60 7.17 9.23
CA ILE A 431 -24.06 5.93 9.89
C ILE A 431 -25.26 5.34 9.14
N GLN A 432 -26.23 6.18 8.75
CA GLN A 432 -27.36 5.74 7.94
C GLN A 432 -26.91 5.24 6.57
N GLU A 433 -26.01 5.96 5.89
CA GLU A 433 -25.41 5.55 4.61
C GLU A 433 -24.71 4.19 4.73
N ASN A 434 -23.94 3.98 5.81
CA ASN A 434 -23.23 2.72 6.06
C ASN A 434 -24.22 1.55 6.15
N TRP A 435 -25.32 1.71 6.88
CA TRP A 435 -26.35 0.68 6.97
C TRP A 435 -27.08 0.47 5.63
N GLU A 436 -27.43 1.54 4.92
CA GLU A 436 -28.10 1.42 3.61
C GLU A 436 -27.21 0.72 2.58
N ALA A 437 -25.92 1.05 2.59
CA ALA A 437 -24.94 0.46 1.70
C ALA A 437 -24.55 -0.98 2.06
N TYR A 438 -24.86 -1.48 3.27
CA TYR A 438 -24.56 -2.84 3.68
C TYR A 438 -25.33 -3.85 2.83
N ILE A 439 -24.61 -4.77 2.17
CA ILE A 439 -25.21 -5.73 1.24
C ILE A 439 -25.73 -6.98 1.97
N ASP A 440 -24.97 -7.49 2.93
CA ASP A 440 -25.15 -8.82 3.56
C ASP A 440 -26.14 -8.78 4.75
N LYS A 441 -27.22 -8.01 4.65
CA LYS A 441 -28.22 -7.85 5.73
C LYS A 441 -28.92 -9.16 6.13
N ASP A 442 -29.06 -10.08 5.18
CA ASP A 442 -29.69 -11.40 5.36
C ASP A 442 -28.77 -12.41 6.05
N GLN A 443 -27.47 -12.17 6.10
CA GLN A 443 -26.50 -13.02 6.80
C GLN A 443 -26.56 -12.84 8.32
N GLY A 444 -27.22 -11.77 8.81
CA GLY A 444 -27.25 -11.37 10.21
C GLY A 444 -25.97 -10.66 10.65
N GLY A 445 -25.99 -10.14 11.89
CA GLY A 445 -24.88 -9.39 12.45
C GLY A 445 -24.91 -7.89 12.14
N GLN A 446 -23.84 -7.22 12.54
CA GLN A 446 -23.68 -5.78 12.42
C GLN A 446 -22.86 -5.44 11.18
N THR A 447 -23.11 -4.28 10.58
CA THR A 447 -22.16 -3.69 9.65
C THR A 447 -21.05 -2.97 10.42
N MET A 448 -19.85 -2.84 9.82
CA MET A 448 -18.74 -2.08 10.38
C MET A 448 -18.74 -0.65 9.82
N ASN A 449 -18.73 0.35 10.70
CA ASN A 449 -18.38 1.72 10.38
C ASN A 449 -17.07 2.10 11.05
N MET A 450 -16.04 2.39 10.27
CA MET A 450 -14.75 2.88 10.77
C MET A 450 -14.78 4.40 10.83
N PHE A 451 -14.39 5.00 11.98
CA PHE A 451 -14.39 6.44 12.15
C PHE A 451 -13.07 6.96 12.72
N GLY A 452 -12.71 8.14 12.31
CA GLY A 452 -11.47 8.83 12.62
C GLY A 452 -10.80 9.37 11.36
N TYR A 453 -9.99 10.39 11.50
CA TYR A 453 -9.17 10.92 10.41
C TYR A 453 -8.05 9.96 10.07
N GLY A 454 -7.73 9.84 8.76
CA GLY A 454 -6.74 8.92 8.21
C GLY A 454 -5.74 9.60 7.27
N ASP A 455 -5.04 8.81 6.49
CA ASP A 455 -3.86 9.10 5.69
C ASP A 455 -2.73 9.73 6.53
N GLY A 456 -2.89 10.95 6.99
CA GLY A 456 -1.93 11.65 7.87
C GLY A 456 -2.00 11.26 9.36
N GLY A 457 -2.76 10.26 9.74
CA GLY A 457 -3.09 9.96 11.13
C GLY A 457 -4.14 10.94 11.66
N SER A 458 -3.95 11.53 12.85
CA SER A 458 -4.89 12.38 13.57
C SER A 458 -5.94 11.60 14.38
N GLY A 459 -6.59 10.56 13.82
CA GLY A 459 -7.53 9.70 14.53
C GLY A 459 -8.82 10.41 14.94
N CYS A 460 -9.43 9.98 16.04
CA CYS A 460 -10.72 10.47 16.49
C CYS A 460 -10.63 11.83 17.17
N THR A 461 -11.71 12.58 17.10
CA THR A 461 -11.90 13.82 17.84
C THR A 461 -12.87 13.64 19.00
N GLU A 462 -12.87 14.58 19.92
CA GLU A 462 -13.86 14.65 21.01
C GLU A 462 -15.29 14.68 20.49
N GLU A 463 -15.53 15.47 19.43
CA GLU A 463 -16.83 15.58 18.76
C GLU A 463 -17.36 14.22 18.26
N MET A 464 -16.51 13.40 17.61
CA MET A 464 -16.91 12.08 17.12
C MET A 464 -17.39 11.15 18.24
N ILE A 465 -16.75 11.23 19.42
CA ILE A 465 -17.12 10.44 20.61
C ILE A 465 -18.44 10.98 21.20
N GLU A 466 -18.58 12.29 21.29
CA GLU A 466 -19.78 12.93 21.82
C GLU A 466 -21.01 12.70 20.93
N LEU A 467 -20.84 12.72 19.60
CA LEU A 467 -21.91 12.35 18.67
C LEU A 467 -22.32 10.87 18.88
N MET A 468 -21.36 9.97 18.98
CA MET A 468 -21.58 8.55 19.23
C MET A 468 -22.41 8.31 20.51
N HIS A 469 -22.10 8.99 21.61
CA HIS A 469 -22.84 8.89 22.89
C HIS A 469 -24.27 9.42 22.80
N ARG A 470 -24.62 10.15 21.74
CA ARG A 470 -25.96 10.71 21.51
C ARG A 470 -26.85 9.87 20.63
N PHE A 471 -26.30 8.91 19.88
CA PHE A 471 -27.09 8.11 18.94
C PHE A 471 -28.24 7.35 19.63
N ASP A 472 -28.00 6.79 20.83
CA ASP A 472 -29.02 6.06 21.58
C ASP A 472 -30.18 6.94 22.05
N LYS A 473 -30.06 8.27 22.04
CA LYS A 473 -31.16 9.21 22.34
C LYS A 473 -32.14 9.36 21.17
N LEU A 474 -31.77 8.90 19.96
CA LEU A 474 -32.50 9.12 18.73
C LEU A 474 -33.09 7.83 18.18
N SER A 475 -34.39 7.64 18.35
CA SER A 475 -35.09 6.44 17.87
C SER A 475 -35.03 6.24 16.33
N ILE A 476 -34.71 7.28 15.56
CA ILE A 476 -34.56 7.25 14.10
C ILE A 476 -33.23 6.66 13.65
N MET A 477 -32.23 6.62 14.51
CA MET A 477 -30.91 6.11 14.19
C MET A 477 -30.91 4.58 14.12
N PRO A 478 -30.04 3.95 13.30
CA PRO A 478 -29.66 2.56 13.48
C PRO A 478 -29.16 2.33 14.90
N LYS A 479 -29.33 1.10 15.41
CA LYS A 479 -28.68 0.71 16.66
C LYS A 479 -27.17 0.76 16.46
N CYS A 480 -26.46 1.47 17.32
CA CYS A 480 -25.02 1.65 17.27
C CYS A 480 -24.35 1.03 18.51
N GLU A 481 -23.19 0.39 18.30
CA GLU A 481 -22.39 -0.17 19.39
C GLU A 481 -20.91 0.15 19.17
N HIS A 482 -20.27 0.82 20.12
CA HIS A 482 -18.83 1.07 20.06
C HIS A 482 -18.05 -0.12 20.59
N VAL A 483 -17.25 -0.76 19.72
CA VAL A 483 -16.46 -1.96 20.04
C VAL A 483 -15.05 -1.88 19.48
N GLY A 484 -14.17 -2.75 19.95
CA GLY A 484 -12.83 -2.94 19.34
C GLY A 484 -12.91 -3.66 18.00
N GLY A 485 -11.90 -3.49 17.17
CA GLY A 485 -11.86 -4.12 15.84
C GLY A 485 -11.90 -5.64 15.91
N THR A 486 -11.10 -6.27 16.76
CA THR A 486 -11.09 -7.73 16.95
C THR A 486 -12.40 -8.22 17.55
N GLU A 487 -12.98 -7.49 18.50
CA GLU A 487 -14.27 -7.82 19.10
C GLU A 487 -15.40 -7.90 18.06
N PHE A 488 -15.43 -6.93 17.13
CA PHE A 488 -16.36 -6.95 16.01
C PHE A 488 -16.20 -8.21 15.16
N LEU A 489 -14.95 -8.52 14.74
CA LEU A 489 -14.67 -9.65 13.87
C LEU A 489 -15.06 -11.00 14.53
N GLU A 490 -14.75 -11.17 15.81
CA GLU A 490 -15.10 -12.38 16.55
C GLU A 490 -16.61 -12.53 16.75
N LYS A 491 -17.31 -11.44 17.06
CA LYS A 491 -18.74 -11.42 17.31
C LYS A 491 -19.58 -11.69 16.05
N ASN A 492 -19.18 -11.11 14.91
CA ASN A 492 -20.00 -11.08 13.70
C ASN A 492 -19.60 -12.13 12.66
N LEU A 493 -18.33 -12.57 12.62
CA LEU A 493 -17.84 -13.46 11.58
C LEU A 493 -17.56 -14.87 12.06
N LYS A 494 -17.01 -15.03 13.28
CA LYS A 494 -16.63 -16.35 13.79
C LYS A 494 -17.82 -17.28 13.96
N GLY A 495 -17.79 -18.41 13.22
CA GLY A 495 -18.84 -19.43 13.31
C GLY A 495 -20.17 -19.03 12.66
N ASN A 496 -20.23 -17.88 11.97
CA ASN A 496 -21.39 -17.52 11.17
C ASN A 496 -21.44 -18.40 9.92
N THR A 497 -22.43 -19.29 9.86
CA THR A 497 -22.63 -20.28 8.76
C THR A 497 -23.34 -19.70 7.55
N ASN A 498 -23.80 -18.45 7.62
CA ASN A 498 -24.50 -17.78 6.54
C ASN A 498 -23.58 -16.96 5.64
N LEU A 499 -22.27 -16.86 5.99
CA LEU A 499 -21.32 -16.10 5.19
C LEU A 499 -21.10 -16.76 3.82
N GLU A 500 -21.20 -15.96 2.79
CA GLU A 500 -20.83 -16.36 1.43
C GLU A 500 -19.32 -16.51 1.28
N THR A 501 -18.87 -17.24 0.25
CA THR A 501 -17.44 -17.46 -0.02
C THR A 501 -17.00 -16.76 -1.28
N TRP A 502 -15.99 -15.90 -1.16
CA TRP A 502 -15.24 -15.38 -2.30
C TRP A 502 -13.99 -16.22 -2.54
N ASP A 503 -13.92 -16.90 -3.69
CA ASP A 503 -12.79 -17.75 -4.11
C ASP A 503 -12.05 -17.03 -5.24
N GLY A 504 -10.93 -16.37 -4.95
CA GLY A 504 -10.17 -15.59 -5.93
C GLY A 504 -9.38 -14.42 -5.32
N GLU A 505 -8.64 -13.71 -6.17
CA GLU A 505 -7.99 -12.46 -5.78
C GLU A 505 -9.03 -11.38 -5.42
N LEU A 506 -8.66 -10.47 -4.54
CA LEU A 506 -9.42 -9.24 -4.30
C LEU A 506 -8.86 -8.15 -5.22
N TYR A 507 -9.38 -8.14 -6.46
CA TYR A 507 -8.95 -7.21 -7.49
C TYR A 507 -9.58 -5.84 -7.28
N LEU A 508 -8.75 -4.78 -7.25
CA LEU A 508 -9.22 -3.41 -7.25
C LEU A 508 -9.31 -2.89 -8.69
N GLU A 509 -10.48 -2.40 -9.08
CA GLU A 509 -10.73 -1.93 -10.44
C GLU A 509 -10.11 -0.55 -10.74
N MET A 510 -9.83 0.25 -9.71
CA MET A 510 -8.97 1.43 -9.79
C MET A 510 -7.52 1.08 -9.39
N HIS A 511 -6.60 2.04 -9.51
CA HIS A 511 -5.18 1.90 -9.11
C HIS A 511 -4.37 0.90 -9.96
N ARG A 512 -4.80 0.62 -11.19
CA ARG A 512 -4.14 -0.30 -12.14
C ARG A 512 -2.75 0.19 -12.57
N GLY A 513 -2.51 1.50 -12.53
CA GLY A 513 -1.22 2.12 -12.85
C GLY A 513 -0.10 1.75 -11.88
N THR A 514 -0.47 1.37 -10.65
CA THR A 514 0.48 0.98 -9.60
C THR A 514 1.31 -0.26 -9.95
N PHE A 515 0.86 -1.09 -10.88
CA PHE A 515 1.67 -2.21 -11.40
C PHE A 515 2.85 -1.75 -12.26
N THR A 516 2.88 -0.48 -12.71
CA THR A 516 3.90 0.02 -13.65
C THR A 516 4.63 1.27 -13.16
N THR A 517 3.94 2.19 -12.47
CA THR A 517 4.50 3.47 -11.99
C THR A 517 5.76 3.26 -11.12
N LYS A 518 6.80 4.07 -11.30
CA LYS A 518 8.12 3.94 -10.64
C LYS A 518 8.79 2.59 -10.94
N SER A 519 8.88 2.27 -12.22
CA SER A 519 9.36 0.98 -12.74
C SER A 519 10.71 0.53 -12.16
N ASN A 520 11.67 1.45 -11.97
CA ASN A 520 12.98 1.13 -11.40
C ASN A 520 12.87 0.63 -9.94
N LEU A 521 11.93 1.17 -9.15
CA LEU A 521 11.70 0.73 -7.77
C LEU A 521 11.20 -0.73 -7.71
N LYS A 522 10.26 -1.07 -8.59
CA LYS A 522 9.70 -2.44 -8.67
C LYS A 522 10.74 -3.46 -9.10
N ARG A 523 11.57 -3.09 -10.09
CA ARG A 523 12.66 -3.94 -10.56
C ARG A 523 13.73 -4.15 -9.48
N ALA A 524 14.07 -3.08 -8.73
CA ALA A 524 14.98 -3.18 -7.60
C ALA A 524 14.42 -4.07 -6.48
N ASN A 525 13.12 -3.94 -6.15
CA ASN A 525 12.45 -4.82 -5.19
C ASN A 525 12.63 -6.30 -5.55
N ARG A 526 12.30 -6.71 -6.79
CA ARG A 526 12.45 -8.11 -7.23
C ARG A 526 13.90 -8.60 -7.14
N ARG A 527 14.87 -7.76 -7.53
CA ARG A 527 16.29 -8.09 -7.47
C ARG A 527 16.74 -8.32 -6.03
N ILE A 528 16.31 -7.48 -5.10
CA ILE A 528 16.65 -7.57 -3.69
C ILE A 528 16.00 -8.79 -3.03
N GLU A 529 14.74 -9.11 -3.34
CA GLU A 529 14.09 -10.35 -2.89
C GLU A 529 14.92 -11.60 -3.25
N ASN A 530 15.44 -11.68 -4.48
CA ASN A 530 16.31 -12.76 -4.90
C ASN A 530 17.69 -12.74 -4.19
N LYS A 531 18.21 -11.55 -3.85
CA LYS A 531 19.47 -11.44 -3.07
C LYS A 531 19.29 -11.87 -1.61
N PHE A 532 18.18 -11.54 -0.96
CA PHE A 532 17.86 -12.07 0.38
C PHE A 532 17.87 -13.59 0.40
N ARG A 533 17.15 -14.21 -0.55
CA ARG A 533 17.14 -15.67 -0.70
C ARG A 533 18.55 -16.24 -0.86
N ASN A 534 19.38 -15.66 -1.72
CA ASN A 534 20.74 -16.11 -1.95
C ASN A 534 21.63 -15.90 -0.71
N ALA A 535 21.51 -14.78 -0.02
CA ALA A 535 22.27 -14.47 1.19
C ALA A 535 21.96 -15.45 2.32
N GLU A 536 20.68 -15.73 2.58
CA GLU A 536 20.24 -16.71 3.59
C GLU A 536 20.77 -18.13 3.29
N ILE A 537 20.60 -18.61 2.05
CA ILE A 537 21.10 -19.93 1.61
C ILE A 537 22.60 -20.03 1.80
N LEU A 538 23.37 -19.03 1.33
CA LEU A 538 24.84 -19.07 1.42
C LEU A 538 25.34 -18.90 2.84
N SER A 539 24.71 -18.04 3.65
CA SER A 539 25.00 -17.90 5.07
C SER A 539 24.78 -19.23 5.81
N LEU A 540 23.64 -19.88 5.57
CA LEU A 540 23.31 -21.20 6.14
C LEU A 540 24.36 -22.26 5.77
N ILE A 541 24.70 -22.38 4.49
CA ILE A 541 25.63 -23.41 3.98
C ILE A 541 27.04 -23.21 4.58
N ARG A 542 27.49 -21.97 4.77
CA ARG A 542 28.79 -21.65 5.36
C ARG A 542 28.81 -21.75 6.89
N GLY A 543 27.62 -21.83 7.52
CA GLY A 543 27.49 -21.81 8.98
C GLY A 543 27.70 -20.42 9.58
N ASP A 544 27.52 -19.35 8.78
CA ASP A 544 27.66 -17.98 9.24
C ASP A 544 26.48 -17.60 10.16
N ASP A 545 26.71 -16.74 11.12
CA ASP A 545 25.67 -16.23 12.04
C ASP A 545 25.26 -14.80 11.66
N ASN A 546 24.60 -14.67 10.53
CA ASN A 546 24.11 -13.39 9.99
C ASN A 546 22.60 -13.18 10.22
N THR A 547 21.96 -14.02 11.04
CA THR A 547 20.48 -14.00 11.21
C THR A 547 19.96 -12.63 11.65
N ALA A 548 20.60 -12.03 12.68
CA ALA A 548 20.18 -10.73 13.19
C ALA A 548 20.41 -9.59 12.17
N GLU A 549 21.53 -9.63 11.45
CA GLU A 549 21.86 -8.64 10.42
C GLU A 549 20.88 -8.73 9.25
N ILE A 550 20.64 -9.94 8.71
CA ILE A 550 19.68 -10.18 7.64
C ILE A 550 18.26 -9.75 8.08
N GLY A 551 17.86 -10.05 9.32
CA GLY A 551 16.58 -9.63 9.88
C GLY A 551 16.42 -8.10 9.93
N ALA A 552 17.48 -7.37 10.30
CA ALA A 552 17.47 -5.89 10.29
C ALA A 552 17.36 -5.34 8.86
N LEU A 553 18.10 -5.93 7.91
CA LEU A 553 18.01 -5.57 6.49
C LEU A 553 16.61 -5.87 5.91
N TYR A 554 16.01 -7.01 6.29
CA TYR A 554 14.64 -7.34 5.91
C TYR A 554 13.65 -6.28 6.42
N LYS A 555 13.68 -5.91 7.69
CA LYS A 555 12.80 -4.87 8.23
C LYS A 555 12.93 -3.56 7.46
N LYS A 556 14.15 -3.11 7.13
CA LYS A 556 14.37 -1.92 6.30
C LYS A 556 13.77 -2.08 4.91
N PHE A 557 13.92 -3.22 4.28
CA PHE A 557 13.38 -3.55 2.97
C PHE A 557 11.84 -3.60 2.97
N LEU A 558 11.23 -4.27 3.96
CA LEU A 558 9.79 -4.45 4.08
C LEU A 558 9.03 -3.13 4.27
N VAL A 559 9.63 -2.14 4.94
CA VAL A 559 9.05 -0.79 5.04
C VAL A 559 8.86 -0.16 3.66
N ASN A 560 9.79 -0.40 2.74
CA ASN A 560 9.70 0.13 1.37
C ASN A 560 8.70 -0.66 0.48
N GLN A 561 8.10 -1.75 1.00
CA GLN A 561 6.95 -2.42 0.37
C GLN A 561 5.60 -1.82 0.81
N PHE A 562 5.59 -0.77 1.63
CA PHE A 562 4.39 -0.03 2.00
C PHE A 562 3.59 0.37 0.75
N HIS A 563 2.24 0.35 0.85
CA HIS A 563 1.34 0.42 -0.32
C HIS A 563 1.38 1.72 -1.12
N ASP A 564 1.98 2.79 -0.61
CA ASP A 564 2.27 4.01 -1.39
C ASP A 564 3.75 4.11 -1.80
N ILE A 565 4.68 3.33 -1.22
CA ILE A 565 6.09 3.35 -1.62
C ILE A 565 6.29 2.47 -2.84
N LEU A 566 6.14 1.16 -2.72
CA LEU A 566 6.38 0.20 -3.81
C LEU A 566 5.48 0.44 -5.04
N PRO A 567 4.19 0.75 -4.91
CA PRO A 567 3.32 1.15 -6.02
C PRO A 567 3.78 2.41 -6.76
N GLY A 568 4.51 3.31 -6.09
CA GLY A 568 5.05 4.53 -6.69
C GLY A 568 4.16 5.75 -6.59
N SER A 569 3.18 5.74 -5.68
CA SER A 569 2.16 6.77 -5.49
C SER A 569 2.57 7.83 -4.45
N HIS A 570 3.78 8.31 -4.51
CA HIS A 570 4.39 9.21 -3.52
C HIS A 570 5.18 10.36 -4.17
N ILE A 571 5.55 11.35 -3.36
CA ILE A 571 6.41 12.49 -3.79
C ILE A 571 7.85 12.04 -4.10
N HIS A 572 8.57 12.83 -4.91
CA HIS A 572 9.93 12.49 -5.35
C HIS A 572 10.91 12.15 -4.22
N PRO A 573 10.99 12.89 -3.09
CA PRO A 573 11.93 12.58 -2.01
C PRO A 573 11.71 11.19 -1.38
N VAL A 574 10.50 10.64 -1.44
CA VAL A 574 10.23 9.27 -0.97
C VAL A 574 10.87 8.24 -1.91
N TYR A 575 10.86 8.50 -3.23
CA TYR A 575 11.56 7.67 -4.21
C TYR A 575 13.06 7.65 -3.95
N GLU A 576 13.66 8.83 -3.70
CA GLU A 576 15.08 8.94 -3.37
C GLU A 576 15.43 8.16 -2.10
N ASP A 577 14.62 8.30 -1.03
CA ASP A 577 14.79 7.56 0.23
C ASP A 577 14.70 6.04 0.01
N ALA A 578 13.70 5.57 -0.73
CA ALA A 578 13.51 4.14 -1.00
C ALA A 578 14.64 3.55 -1.83
N MET A 579 15.11 4.28 -2.86
CA MET A 579 16.24 3.83 -3.68
C MET A 579 17.57 3.84 -2.89
N ALA A 580 17.77 4.79 -1.97
CA ALA A 580 18.92 4.82 -1.08
C ALA A 580 18.90 3.62 -0.09
N ASP A 581 17.75 3.33 0.52
CA ASP A 581 17.57 2.14 1.37
C ASP A 581 17.85 0.85 0.58
N TYR A 582 17.33 0.74 -0.64
CA TYR A 582 17.56 -0.43 -1.49
C TYR A 582 19.03 -0.59 -1.86
N ALA A 583 19.75 0.50 -2.17
CA ALA A 583 21.18 0.44 -2.44
C ALA A 583 22.00 -0.02 -1.22
N GLU A 584 21.66 0.47 -0.03
CA GLU A 584 22.27 0.03 1.23
C GLU A 584 22.02 -1.46 1.50
N VAL A 585 20.75 -1.90 1.41
CA VAL A 585 20.35 -3.30 1.60
C VAL A 585 21.05 -4.19 0.58
N GLU A 586 21.07 -3.78 -0.69
CA GLU A 586 21.70 -4.55 -1.76
C GLU A 586 23.20 -4.71 -1.55
N SER A 587 23.91 -3.64 -1.14
CA SER A 587 25.34 -3.67 -0.82
C SER A 587 25.67 -4.61 0.34
N ALA A 588 24.89 -4.54 1.41
CA ALA A 588 25.07 -5.41 2.57
C ALA A 588 24.81 -6.89 2.23
N LEU A 589 23.77 -7.16 1.44
CA LEU A 589 23.50 -8.51 0.98
C LEU A 589 24.60 -9.07 0.05
N ASP A 590 25.20 -8.22 -0.80
CA ASP A 590 26.35 -8.60 -1.64
C ASP A 590 27.58 -8.95 -0.80
N GLU A 591 27.82 -8.27 0.31
CA GLU A 591 28.88 -8.59 1.28
C GLU A 591 28.62 -9.96 1.95
N ILE A 592 27.37 -10.21 2.38
CA ILE A 592 26.96 -11.50 2.97
C ILE A 592 27.05 -12.63 1.93
N ILE A 593 26.60 -12.41 0.71
CA ILE A 593 26.72 -13.39 -0.39
C ILE A 593 28.19 -13.74 -0.63
N GLY A 594 29.05 -12.74 -0.64
CA GLY A 594 30.49 -12.91 -0.78
C GLY A 594 30.92 -13.31 -2.19
N THR A 595 32.09 -13.92 -2.29
CA THR A 595 32.69 -14.34 -3.57
C THR A 595 33.25 -15.77 -3.51
N GLY A 596 33.48 -16.38 -4.67
CA GLY A 596 34.04 -17.72 -4.79
C GLY A 596 34.68 -17.95 -6.16
N SER A 597 35.31 -19.13 -6.34
CA SER A 597 35.99 -19.51 -7.57
C SER A 597 35.04 -20.16 -8.58
N LYS A 598 33.93 -20.75 -8.13
CA LYS A 598 32.93 -21.45 -8.94
C LYS A 598 31.61 -20.67 -8.96
N TYR A 599 30.75 -21.00 -9.89
CA TYR A 599 29.37 -20.55 -9.94
C TYR A 599 28.47 -21.56 -9.22
N PHE A 600 27.69 -21.10 -8.28
CA PHE A 600 26.74 -21.87 -7.47
C PHE A 600 25.32 -21.65 -7.96
N ASN A 601 24.58 -22.73 -8.18
CA ASN A 601 23.16 -22.73 -8.48
C ASN A 601 22.38 -22.77 -7.16
N THR A 602 21.80 -21.65 -6.75
CA THR A 602 20.96 -21.58 -5.54
C THR A 602 19.55 -22.14 -5.75
N LEU A 603 19.13 -22.46 -6.98
CA LEU A 603 17.86 -23.13 -7.24
C LEU A 603 17.95 -24.61 -6.82
N ASN A 604 16.87 -25.15 -6.31
CA ASN A 604 16.76 -26.53 -5.86
C ASN A 604 16.39 -27.51 -6.99
N PHE A 605 16.55 -27.06 -8.23
CA PHE A 605 16.46 -27.84 -9.45
C PHE A 605 17.62 -27.49 -10.40
N LYS A 606 17.84 -28.33 -11.39
CA LYS A 606 18.94 -28.16 -12.34
C LYS A 606 18.82 -26.83 -13.09
N ARG A 607 19.94 -26.13 -13.24
CA ARG A 607 20.07 -24.94 -14.08
C ARG A 607 20.63 -25.33 -15.46
N ASP A 608 19.77 -25.35 -16.45
CA ASP A 608 20.06 -25.73 -17.82
C ASP A 608 19.54 -24.76 -18.88
N ALA A 609 18.83 -23.69 -18.48
CA ALA A 609 18.48 -22.61 -19.36
C ALA A 609 19.67 -21.70 -19.65
N LEU A 610 19.73 -21.17 -20.86
CA LEU A 610 20.78 -20.25 -21.30
C LEU A 610 20.87 -19.04 -20.36
N THR A 611 22.07 -18.77 -19.87
CA THR A 611 22.32 -17.74 -18.84
C THR A 611 23.46 -16.82 -19.26
N PHE A 612 23.29 -15.51 -19.06
CA PHE A 612 24.37 -14.54 -19.26
C PHE A 612 25.33 -14.56 -18.07
N VAL A 613 26.62 -14.74 -18.35
CA VAL A 613 27.68 -14.78 -17.35
C VAL A 613 28.65 -13.63 -17.60
N PRO A 614 28.73 -12.63 -16.70
CA PRO A 614 29.64 -11.50 -16.83
C PRO A 614 31.11 -11.93 -16.97
N ASN A 615 31.80 -11.38 -17.98
CA ASN A 615 33.21 -11.62 -18.27
C ASN A 615 33.80 -10.45 -19.06
N LYS A 616 34.83 -9.79 -18.54
CA LYS A 616 35.48 -8.64 -19.20
C LYS A 616 36.00 -8.95 -20.62
N LYS A 617 36.27 -10.22 -20.94
CA LYS A 617 36.71 -10.71 -22.26
C LYS A 617 35.57 -11.37 -23.04
N GLY A 618 34.35 -11.20 -22.61
CA GLY A 618 33.16 -11.78 -23.25
C GLY A 618 32.91 -11.22 -24.64
N SER A 619 32.20 -12.00 -25.44
CA SER A 619 31.84 -11.68 -26.81
C SER A 619 30.48 -11.02 -26.98
N SER A 620 29.65 -11.06 -25.94
CA SER A 620 28.30 -10.47 -25.93
C SER A 620 28.19 -9.38 -24.88
N THR A 621 27.25 -8.45 -25.07
CA THR A 621 26.96 -7.36 -24.13
C THR A 621 25.51 -7.46 -23.66
N ARG A 622 25.27 -7.30 -22.35
CA ARG A 622 23.92 -7.17 -21.74
C ARG A 622 23.95 -6.09 -20.67
N TYR A 623 23.04 -5.14 -20.71
CA TYR A 623 23.02 -3.94 -19.83
C TYR A 623 24.37 -3.20 -19.78
N GLY A 624 25.03 -3.08 -20.93
CA GLY A 624 26.37 -2.48 -21.04
C GLY A 624 27.51 -3.30 -20.43
N VAL A 625 27.22 -4.47 -19.84
CA VAL A 625 28.22 -5.36 -19.25
C VAL A 625 28.64 -6.44 -20.26
N LYS A 626 29.97 -6.59 -20.49
CA LYS A 626 30.49 -7.69 -21.33
C LYS A 626 30.40 -9.03 -20.63
N GLY A 627 30.06 -10.08 -21.40
CA GLY A 627 29.93 -11.44 -20.89
C GLY A 627 29.79 -12.47 -22.00
N ASN A 628 29.38 -13.66 -21.60
CA ASN A 628 29.10 -14.76 -22.51
C ASN A 628 27.75 -15.38 -22.17
N TRP A 629 27.02 -15.80 -23.18
CA TRP A 629 25.86 -16.65 -23.01
C TRP A 629 26.29 -18.10 -22.90
N ILE A 630 25.85 -18.82 -21.87
CA ILE A 630 26.29 -20.18 -21.55
C ILE A 630 25.10 -20.99 -21.04
N VAL A 631 24.94 -22.21 -21.48
CA VAL A 631 24.09 -23.20 -20.80
C VAL A 631 24.91 -23.80 -19.64
N PRO A 632 24.62 -23.43 -18.39
CA PRO A 632 25.53 -23.74 -17.28
C PRO A 632 25.56 -25.23 -16.93
N ASN A 633 24.44 -25.94 -17.09
CA ASN A 633 24.30 -27.35 -16.70
C ASN A 633 24.85 -27.59 -15.29
N ILE A 634 24.34 -26.85 -14.32
CA ILE A 634 24.67 -26.98 -12.89
C ILE A 634 23.52 -27.70 -12.21
N GLU A 635 23.81 -28.80 -11.54
CA GLU A 635 22.79 -29.54 -10.77
C GLU A 635 22.21 -28.66 -9.63
N ALA A 636 21.06 -29.09 -9.08
CA ALA A 636 20.40 -28.43 -7.98
C ALA A 636 21.37 -28.18 -6.81
N MET A 637 21.34 -26.97 -6.25
CA MET A 637 22.09 -26.61 -5.04
C MET A 637 23.58 -26.98 -5.08
N SER A 638 24.21 -26.86 -6.25
CA SER A 638 25.61 -27.26 -6.47
C SER A 638 26.46 -26.20 -7.19
N SER A 639 27.79 -26.38 -7.17
CA SER A 639 28.71 -25.45 -7.79
C SER A 639 29.50 -26.06 -8.94
N LYS A 640 29.80 -25.22 -9.97
CA LYS A 640 30.58 -25.65 -11.15
C LYS A 640 31.43 -24.49 -11.68
N SER A 641 32.62 -24.80 -12.18
CA SER A 641 33.42 -23.86 -12.95
C SER A 641 32.84 -23.75 -14.37
N LEU A 642 32.44 -22.55 -14.76
CA LEU A 642 31.92 -22.29 -16.11
C LEU A 642 33.05 -21.80 -17.03
N ARG A 643 33.07 -22.33 -18.25
CA ARG A 643 33.96 -21.87 -19.32
C ARG A 643 33.13 -21.67 -20.58
N ALA A 644 33.29 -20.53 -21.23
CA ALA A 644 32.73 -20.32 -22.55
C ALA A 644 33.39 -21.28 -23.55
N VAL A 645 32.57 -21.95 -24.30
CA VAL A 645 33.04 -22.81 -25.40
C VAL A 645 33.08 -21.93 -26.66
N LYS A 646 34.20 -21.87 -27.34
CA LYS A 646 34.28 -21.17 -28.61
C LYS A 646 33.57 -22.03 -29.67
N MET A 647 32.45 -21.58 -30.15
CA MET A 647 31.67 -22.19 -31.23
C MET A 647 31.82 -21.37 -32.51
N SER A 648 31.55 -21.98 -33.65
CA SER A 648 31.50 -21.26 -34.94
C SER A 648 30.29 -20.34 -35.01
N ASN A 649 30.41 -19.25 -35.75
CA ASN A 649 29.34 -18.26 -35.94
C ASN A 649 28.49 -18.55 -37.21
N ASP A 650 28.42 -19.80 -37.66
CA ASP A 650 27.71 -20.28 -38.85
C ASP A 650 26.30 -20.86 -38.56
N TRP A 651 25.78 -20.62 -37.36
CA TRP A 651 24.50 -21.18 -36.90
C TRP A 651 23.27 -20.34 -37.30
N PHE A 652 23.46 -19.15 -37.85
CA PHE A 652 22.41 -18.28 -38.35
C PHE A 652 22.80 -17.62 -39.67
N THR A 653 21.79 -17.20 -40.44
CA THR A 653 21.99 -16.39 -41.66
C THR A 653 21.09 -15.16 -41.64
N VAL A 654 21.58 -14.07 -42.19
CA VAL A 654 20.86 -12.80 -42.26
C VAL A 654 20.58 -12.43 -43.70
N GLY A 655 19.32 -12.36 -44.08
CA GLY A 655 18.77 -11.88 -45.35
C GLY A 655 17.51 -11.07 -45.08
N ASP A 656 16.51 -11.14 -45.97
CA ASP A 656 15.18 -10.64 -45.74
C ASP A 656 14.49 -11.33 -44.56
N VAL A 657 14.94 -12.57 -44.32
CA VAL A 657 14.57 -13.40 -43.16
C VAL A 657 15.84 -13.80 -42.44
N VAL A 658 15.82 -13.80 -41.13
CA VAL A 658 16.89 -14.31 -40.28
C VAL A 658 16.59 -15.79 -39.98
N GLU A 659 17.47 -16.66 -40.42
CA GLU A 659 17.35 -18.11 -40.19
C GLU A 659 18.19 -18.53 -38.99
N THR A 660 17.58 -19.26 -38.05
CA THR A 660 18.22 -19.85 -36.87
C THR A 660 17.91 -21.35 -36.80
N PRO A 661 18.47 -22.13 -35.87
CA PRO A 661 18.08 -23.51 -35.67
C PRO A 661 16.59 -23.73 -35.39
N TYR A 662 15.97 -22.77 -34.69
CA TYR A 662 14.56 -22.86 -34.25
C TYR A 662 13.59 -22.13 -35.14
N TYR A 663 13.99 -20.96 -35.69
CA TYR A 663 13.07 -20.01 -36.33
C TYR A 663 13.54 -19.50 -37.67
N SER A 664 12.57 -19.25 -38.56
CA SER A 664 12.67 -18.26 -39.62
C SER A 664 11.98 -16.95 -39.11
N VAL A 665 12.76 -15.89 -38.92
CA VAL A 665 12.27 -14.63 -38.32
C VAL A 665 12.35 -13.51 -39.34
N LYS A 666 11.24 -12.80 -39.56
CA LYS A 666 11.21 -11.57 -40.35
C LYS A 666 10.95 -10.38 -39.43
N PHE A 667 11.88 -9.45 -39.41
CA PHE A 667 11.82 -8.23 -38.61
C PHE A 667 11.38 -7.02 -39.44
N ASN A 668 10.65 -6.12 -38.78
CA ASN A 668 10.45 -4.76 -39.27
C ASN A 668 11.62 -3.84 -38.84
N PRO A 669 11.80 -2.67 -39.49
CA PRO A 669 12.88 -1.71 -39.17
C PRO A 669 12.89 -1.23 -37.72
N ASP A 670 11.74 -1.23 -37.02
CA ASP A 670 11.60 -0.80 -35.64
C ASP A 670 11.87 -1.92 -34.60
N GLY A 671 12.21 -3.11 -35.06
CA GLY A 671 12.44 -4.27 -34.19
C GLY A 671 11.18 -5.05 -33.81
N SER A 672 10.01 -4.67 -34.35
CA SER A 672 8.84 -5.56 -34.27
C SER A 672 9.02 -6.75 -35.22
N ILE A 673 8.30 -7.83 -34.92
CA ILE A 673 8.43 -9.11 -35.66
C ILE A 673 7.21 -9.24 -36.59
N ASP A 674 7.47 -9.34 -37.89
CA ASP A 674 6.45 -9.51 -38.92
C ASP A 674 6.03 -10.97 -39.08
N SER A 675 6.98 -11.91 -38.90
CA SER A 675 6.75 -13.36 -38.94
C SER A 675 7.74 -14.07 -38.02
N LEU A 676 7.27 -15.05 -37.29
CA LEU A 676 8.04 -15.94 -36.43
C LEU A 676 7.60 -17.39 -36.69
N PHE A 677 8.18 -18.00 -37.76
CA PHE A 677 7.88 -19.37 -38.09
C PHE A 677 8.78 -20.33 -37.31
N ASP A 678 8.16 -21.15 -36.50
CA ASP A 678 8.81 -22.22 -35.72
C ASP A 678 9.05 -23.47 -36.56
N LYS A 679 10.30 -23.83 -36.76
CA LYS A 679 10.70 -24.95 -37.62
C LYS A 679 10.43 -26.33 -37.00
N GLU A 680 10.49 -26.41 -35.64
CA GLU A 680 10.23 -27.67 -34.93
C GLU A 680 8.74 -27.97 -34.83
N LEU A 681 7.94 -26.93 -34.52
CA LEU A 681 6.50 -27.08 -34.38
C LEU A 681 5.76 -26.87 -35.70
N SER A 682 6.46 -26.44 -36.77
CA SER A 682 5.89 -26.11 -38.08
C SER A 682 4.72 -25.11 -37.97
N ARG A 683 4.90 -24.07 -37.14
CA ARG A 683 3.85 -23.13 -36.78
C ARG A 683 4.31 -21.67 -36.90
N GLU A 684 3.43 -20.80 -37.44
CA GLU A 684 3.57 -19.35 -37.37
C GLU A 684 2.95 -18.83 -36.07
N TRP A 685 3.72 -18.04 -35.30
CA TRP A 685 3.27 -17.50 -34.02
C TRP A 685 2.70 -16.09 -34.08
N VAL A 686 2.92 -15.37 -35.19
CA VAL A 686 2.51 -13.97 -35.35
C VAL A 686 1.14 -13.87 -36.05
N ASP A 687 0.25 -13.08 -35.49
CA ASP A 687 -1.05 -12.73 -36.07
C ASP A 687 -1.31 -11.22 -35.92
N GLY A 688 -0.46 -10.38 -36.52
CA GLY A 688 -0.53 -8.91 -36.45
C GLY A 688 0.70 -8.27 -35.78
N ASP A 689 0.49 -7.24 -34.97
CA ASP A 689 1.57 -6.57 -34.24
C ASP A 689 2.22 -7.53 -33.23
N PHE A 690 3.53 -7.73 -33.33
CA PHE A 690 4.24 -8.63 -32.44
C PHE A 690 5.60 -8.02 -32.03
N ASN A 691 5.87 -7.98 -30.75
CA ASN A 691 6.97 -7.18 -30.16
C ASN A 691 6.90 -5.70 -30.57
N LYS A 692 5.70 -5.17 -30.71
CA LYS A 692 5.47 -3.80 -31.18
C LYS A 692 5.43 -2.82 -30.02
N LEU A 693 6.40 -1.90 -29.98
CA LEU A 693 6.35 -0.79 -29.04
C LEU A 693 5.23 0.16 -29.42
N LYS A 694 4.33 0.43 -28.47
CA LYS A 694 3.26 1.44 -28.58
C LYS A 694 3.33 2.36 -27.39
N ILE A 695 3.17 3.66 -27.63
CA ILE A 695 3.13 4.67 -26.59
C ILE A 695 1.79 5.39 -26.70
N TYR A 696 1.03 5.35 -25.63
CA TYR A 696 -0.31 5.91 -25.56
C TYR A 696 -0.33 7.16 -24.68
N THR A 697 -1.28 8.07 -24.92
CA THR A 697 -1.59 9.14 -24.00
C THR A 697 -2.44 8.58 -22.86
N ASP A 698 -1.93 8.70 -21.64
CA ASP A 698 -2.60 8.28 -20.41
C ASP A 698 -2.60 9.46 -19.44
N CYS A 699 -3.76 10.08 -19.25
CA CYS A 699 -3.92 11.30 -18.47
C CYS A 699 -5.16 11.20 -17.59
N PRO A 700 -5.11 10.39 -16.50
CA PRO A 700 -6.16 10.39 -15.49
C PRO A 700 -6.35 11.79 -14.91
N GLY A 701 -7.59 12.22 -14.76
CA GLY A 701 -7.92 13.55 -14.26
C GLY A 701 -7.53 13.74 -12.79
N ASN A 702 -7.65 12.66 -12.00
CA ASN A 702 -7.23 12.55 -10.60
C ASN A 702 -6.43 11.25 -10.46
N TYR A 703 -5.67 11.10 -9.39
CA TYR A 703 -4.95 9.86 -9.05
C TYR A 703 -3.99 9.36 -10.15
N ASP A 704 -3.23 10.28 -10.74
CA ASP A 704 -2.39 10.03 -11.91
C ASP A 704 -1.38 8.87 -11.72
N ALA A 705 -0.70 8.78 -10.56
CA ALA A 705 0.22 7.69 -10.29
C ALA A 705 -0.50 6.34 -10.09
N TRP A 706 -1.76 6.37 -9.64
CA TRP A 706 -2.53 5.16 -9.31
C TRP A 706 -3.25 4.58 -10.52
N ASP A 707 -3.88 5.41 -11.36
CA ASP A 707 -4.82 4.93 -12.38
C ASP A 707 -4.27 4.93 -13.81
N ILE A 708 -4.80 4.00 -14.59
CA ILE A 708 -4.75 3.99 -16.06
C ILE A 708 -6.20 4.13 -16.55
N LEU A 709 -6.43 5.07 -17.48
CA LEU A 709 -7.76 5.25 -18.07
C LEU A 709 -8.15 4.04 -18.93
N PRO A 710 -9.41 3.56 -18.87
CA PRO A 710 -9.85 2.44 -19.71
C PRO A 710 -9.72 2.73 -21.22
N ASN A 711 -9.79 4.00 -21.60
CA ASN A 711 -9.70 4.46 -22.98
C ASN A 711 -8.31 4.97 -23.41
N TYR A 712 -7.24 4.58 -22.70
CA TYR A 712 -5.87 5.01 -23.02
C TYR A 712 -5.46 4.68 -24.48
N LYS A 713 -6.06 3.65 -25.08
CA LYS A 713 -5.80 3.23 -26.48
C LYS A 713 -6.31 4.21 -27.53
N ASP A 714 -7.18 5.17 -27.17
CA ASP A 714 -7.78 6.13 -28.12
C ASP A 714 -6.76 7.06 -28.77
N LYS A 715 -5.62 7.28 -28.10
CA LYS A 715 -4.59 8.16 -28.63
C LYS A 715 -3.19 7.57 -28.46
N GLN A 716 -2.69 7.01 -29.53
CA GLN A 716 -1.29 6.60 -29.68
C GLN A 716 -0.45 7.78 -30.19
N ILE A 717 0.82 7.88 -29.76
CA ILE A 717 1.79 8.83 -30.31
C ILE A 717 2.68 8.17 -31.35
N ASP A 718 3.22 8.97 -32.28
CA ASP A 718 4.12 8.50 -33.32
C ASP A 718 5.52 8.20 -32.72
N ILE A 719 6.08 7.07 -33.14
CA ILE A 719 7.44 6.64 -32.81
C ILE A 719 8.25 6.61 -34.11
N GLN A 720 9.35 7.34 -34.15
CA GLN A 720 10.23 7.42 -35.32
C GLN A 720 11.34 6.38 -35.22
N VAL A 721 11.64 5.70 -36.31
CA VAL A 721 12.83 4.83 -36.41
C VAL A 721 14.02 5.70 -36.76
N ALA A 722 14.86 6.00 -35.78
CA ALA A 722 16.07 6.79 -35.97
C ALA A 722 17.22 5.98 -36.60
N GLU A 723 17.35 4.72 -36.16
CA GLU A 723 18.28 3.74 -36.74
C GLU A 723 17.50 2.42 -36.93
N PRO A 724 17.37 1.92 -38.17
CA PRO A 724 16.65 0.67 -38.42
C PRO A 724 17.40 -0.52 -37.85
N LEU A 725 16.63 -1.57 -37.54
CA LEU A 725 17.17 -2.81 -36.99
C LEU A 725 18.30 -3.37 -37.87
N SER A 726 19.45 -3.63 -37.26
CA SER A 726 20.60 -4.19 -37.93
C SER A 726 21.41 -5.09 -36.97
N LEU A 727 22.12 -6.06 -37.52
CA LEU A 727 23.03 -6.90 -36.73
C LEU A 727 24.16 -6.04 -36.16
N CYS A 728 24.31 -6.02 -34.85
CA CYS A 728 25.32 -5.23 -34.18
C CYS A 728 26.41 -6.05 -33.48
N GLU A 729 26.10 -7.27 -33.04
CA GLU A 729 27.02 -8.17 -32.33
C GLU A 729 26.63 -9.62 -32.61
N SER A 730 27.63 -10.49 -32.82
CA SER A 730 27.38 -11.90 -32.96
C SER A 730 28.55 -12.75 -32.52
N ASP A 731 28.25 -13.93 -31.98
CA ASP A 731 29.22 -14.95 -31.64
C ASP A 731 28.64 -16.36 -31.90
N GLY A 732 29.33 -17.38 -31.45
CA GLY A 732 28.91 -18.77 -31.67
C GLY A 732 27.61 -19.16 -30.93
N GLU A 733 27.08 -18.33 -30.06
CA GLU A 733 25.89 -18.62 -29.26
C GLU A 733 24.78 -17.58 -29.44
N CYS A 734 25.12 -16.29 -29.64
CA CYS A 734 24.20 -15.19 -29.63
C CYS A 734 24.36 -14.33 -30.90
N ALA A 735 23.26 -13.91 -31.50
CA ALA A 735 23.19 -12.87 -32.52
C ALA A 735 22.29 -11.73 -32.01
N SER A 736 22.87 -10.51 -31.91
CA SER A 736 22.20 -9.33 -31.39
C SER A 736 21.92 -8.32 -32.49
N PHE A 737 20.66 -7.91 -32.59
CA PHE A 737 20.19 -6.90 -33.54
C PHE A 737 19.77 -5.66 -32.78
N LYS A 738 20.14 -4.46 -33.25
CA LYS A 738 19.82 -3.19 -32.60
C LYS A 738 19.02 -2.27 -33.50
N ALA A 739 18.00 -1.66 -32.95
CA ALA A 739 17.28 -0.51 -33.47
C ALA A 739 17.30 0.66 -32.49
N VAL A 740 17.19 1.89 -33.01
CA VAL A 740 17.00 3.10 -32.20
C VAL A 740 15.71 3.77 -32.59
N LEU A 741 14.81 3.88 -31.61
CA LEU A 741 13.52 4.52 -31.76
C LEU A 741 13.51 5.85 -31.01
N LYS A 742 12.76 6.83 -31.48
CA LYS A 742 12.63 8.15 -30.86
C LYS A 742 11.19 8.63 -30.85
N THR A 743 10.84 9.28 -29.77
CA THR A 743 9.74 10.23 -29.71
C THR A 743 10.29 11.65 -29.79
N GLU A 744 9.47 12.66 -29.59
CA GLU A 744 9.93 14.05 -29.49
C GLU A 744 10.91 14.27 -28.33
N LYS A 745 10.77 13.51 -27.22
CA LYS A 745 11.46 13.77 -25.94
C LYS A 745 12.35 12.61 -25.49
N SER A 746 12.10 11.39 -25.97
CA SER A 746 12.71 10.19 -25.45
C SER A 746 13.45 9.39 -26.51
N VAL A 747 14.49 8.67 -26.08
CA VAL A 747 15.26 7.76 -26.93
C VAL A 747 15.17 6.35 -26.40
N TRP A 748 14.86 5.40 -27.28
CA TRP A 748 14.63 4.00 -26.96
C TRP A 748 15.58 3.11 -27.77
N ASN A 749 16.57 2.52 -27.15
CA ASN A 749 17.44 1.53 -27.77
C ASN A 749 16.84 0.14 -27.51
N VAL A 750 16.50 -0.58 -28.57
CA VAL A 750 16.02 -1.95 -28.55
C VAL A 750 17.11 -2.87 -29.03
N VAL A 751 17.48 -3.90 -28.26
CA VAL A 751 18.42 -4.94 -28.65
C VAL A 751 17.72 -6.28 -28.60
N ILE A 752 17.57 -6.95 -29.74
CA ILE A 752 16.92 -8.24 -29.86
C ILE A 752 18.00 -9.32 -30.02
N ARG A 753 17.94 -10.36 -29.18
CA ARG A 753 18.91 -11.45 -29.18
C ARG A 753 18.23 -12.74 -29.56
N LEU A 754 18.79 -13.39 -30.57
CA LEU A 754 18.51 -14.77 -30.98
C LEU A 754 19.64 -15.67 -30.51
N PHE A 755 19.34 -16.92 -30.19
CA PHE A 755 20.29 -17.85 -29.60
C PHE A 755 20.37 -19.16 -30.36
N ARG A 756 21.58 -19.79 -30.32
CA ARG A 756 21.83 -21.07 -30.88
C ARG A 756 21.21 -22.22 -30.08
N GLN A 757 21.26 -22.12 -28.75
CA GLN A 757 20.87 -23.19 -27.82
C GLN A 757 19.65 -22.87 -26.99
N SER A 758 18.89 -21.84 -27.37
CA SER A 758 17.64 -21.44 -26.68
C SER A 758 16.59 -21.03 -27.68
N ARG A 759 15.35 -21.42 -27.43
CA ARG A 759 14.16 -20.97 -28.16
C ARG A 759 13.75 -19.53 -27.77
N GLY A 760 14.24 -19.03 -26.64
CA GLY A 760 13.92 -17.68 -26.15
C GLY A 760 14.49 -16.61 -27.08
N ILE A 761 13.68 -15.55 -27.30
CA ILE A 761 14.09 -14.31 -27.98
C ILE A 761 14.14 -13.22 -26.91
N GLU A 762 15.35 -12.79 -26.52
CA GLU A 762 15.49 -11.74 -25.50
C GLU A 762 15.42 -10.34 -26.13
N VAL A 763 14.62 -9.48 -25.55
CA VAL A 763 14.48 -8.07 -25.92
C VAL A 763 14.97 -7.20 -24.78
N GLU A 764 16.14 -6.58 -24.94
CA GLU A 764 16.70 -5.60 -24.01
C GLU A 764 16.31 -4.19 -24.44
N ASN A 765 15.85 -3.41 -23.47
CA ASN A 765 15.49 -2.04 -23.68
C ASN A 765 16.38 -1.14 -22.80
N ILE A 766 17.02 -0.14 -23.42
CA ILE A 766 17.76 0.92 -22.74
C ILE A 766 17.12 2.24 -23.17
N VAL A 767 16.46 2.90 -22.25
CA VAL A 767 15.56 4.01 -22.52
C VAL A 767 15.98 5.26 -21.77
N ASP A 768 16.14 6.37 -22.49
CA ASP A 768 16.19 7.70 -21.89
C ASP A 768 14.79 8.32 -22.01
N TRP A 769 14.01 8.25 -20.90
CA TRP A 769 12.58 8.53 -20.85
C TRP A 769 12.28 9.91 -20.28
N HIS A 770 11.64 10.80 -21.06
CA HIS A 770 11.30 12.17 -20.67
C HIS A 770 9.88 12.58 -21.03
N GLU A 771 8.98 11.62 -21.09
CA GLU A 771 7.57 11.86 -21.43
C GLU A 771 6.78 12.38 -20.22
N LYS A 772 5.57 12.88 -20.50
CA LYS A 772 4.55 13.23 -19.51
C LYS A 772 3.20 12.67 -19.95
N HIS A 773 2.43 12.11 -19.03
CA HIS A 773 1.13 11.50 -19.31
C HIS A 773 1.19 10.49 -20.47
N LYS A 774 2.14 9.57 -20.40
CA LYS A 774 2.32 8.51 -21.38
C LYS A 774 2.41 7.15 -20.71
N LEU A 775 1.91 6.15 -21.41
CA LEU A 775 2.01 4.73 -21.10
C LEU A 775 2.66 4.01 -22.26
N ALA A 776 3.80 3.40 -22.06
CA ALA A 776 4.50 2.59 -23.03
C ALA A 776 4.22 1.10 -22.82
N LYS A 777 3.83 0.41 -23.87
CA LYS A 777 3.54 -1.04 -23.88
C LYS A 777 4.25 -1.74 -25.03
N ALA A 778 4.59 -3.01 -24.83
CA ALA A 778 4.94 -3.94 -25.91
C ALA A 778 3.73 -4.83 -26.18
N GLU A 779 3.25 -4.86 -27.41
CA GLU A 779 2.10 -5.67 -27.81
C GLU A 779 2.51 -6.89 -28.64
N PHE A 780 1.79 -8.01 -28.40
CA PHE A 780 2.05 -9.31 -29.02
C PHE A 780 0.73 -9.93 -29.46
N SER A 781 0.41 -9.82 -30.76
CA SER A 781 -0.74 -10.50 -31.35
C SER A 781 -0.31 -11.93 -31.71
N CYS A 782 -0.69 -12.88 -30.89
CA CYS A 782 -0.26 -14.27 -31.01
C CYS A 782 -1.25 -15.06 -31.87
N ASN A 783 -0.75 -15.92 -32.78
CA ASN A 783 -1.56 -16.89 -33.50
C ASN A 783 -1.96 -18.06 -32.58
N VAL A 784 -2.74 -17.74 -31.56
CA VAL A 784 -3.23 -18.65 -30.51
C VAL A 784 -4.69 -18.36 -30.23
N LEU A 785 -5.52 -19.41 -30.19
CA LEU A 785 -6.93 -19.31 -29.85
C LEU A 785 -7.19 -19.86 -28.46
N THR A 786 -7.19 -18.97 -27.46
CA THR A 786 -7.46 -19.34 -26.06
C THR A 786 -8.45 -18.37 -25.41
N ARG A 787 -9.18 -18.86 -24.40
CA ARG A 787 -10.09 -18.06 -23.57
C ARG A 787 -9.46 -17.66 -22.26
N LYS A 788 -8.27 -18.17 -21.95
CA LYS A 788 -7.55 -17.96 -20.71
C LYS A 788 -6.10 -17.62 -20.99
N ALA A 789 -5.60 -16.60 -20.32
CA ALA A 789 -4.17 -16.37 -20.15
C ALA A 789 -3.76 -16.92 -18.79
N VAL A 790 -2.56 -17.44 -18.68
CA VAL A 790 -1.98 -17.91 -17.41
C VAL A 790 -0.92 -16.92 -16.96
N CYS A 791 -1.01 -16.46 -15.72
CA CYS A 791 -0.10 -15.46 -15.15
C CYS A 791 0.52 -15.97 -13.86
N ASP A 792 1.86 -15.93 -13.78
CA ASP A 792 2.58 -16.12 -12.53
C ASP A 792 2.18 -15.08 -11.48
N THR A 793 2.13 -15.47 -10.22
CA THR A 793 1.82 -14.61 -9.07
C THR A 793 2.92 -14.70 -8.01
N SER A 794 2.65 -14.18 -6.81
CA SER A 794 3.60 -14.24 -5.68
C SER A 794 4.08 -15.67 -5.35
N ALA A 795 3.18 -16.67 -5.49
CA ALA A 795 3.50 -18.11 -5.51
C ALA A 795 2.37 -18.84 -6.25
N GLY A 796 2.74 -19.59 -7.28
CA GLY A 796 1.78 -20.26 -8.19
C GLY A 796 1.37 -19.36 -9.36
N PHE A 797 0.24 -19.66 -9.96
CA PHE A 797 -0.28 -18.93 -11.12
C PHE A 797 -1.80 -18.74 -11.02
N ILE A 798 -2.31 -17.76 -11.77
CA ILE A 798 -3.74 -17.45 -11.88
C ILE A 798 -4.13 -17.46 -13.37
N GLU A 799 -5.33 -17.97 -13.65
CA GLU A 799 -5.95 -17.85 -14.98
C GLU A 799 -6.72 -16.54 -15.09
N ARG A 800 -6.53 -15.83 -16.21
CA ARG A 800 -7.22 -14.58 -16.52
C ARG A 800 -8.00 -14.70 -17.82
N ASP A 801 -9.25 -14.22 -17.84
CA ASP A 801 -10.05 -14.21 -19.05
C ASP A 801 -9.43 -13.31 -20.13
N THR A 802 -9.36 -13.80 -21.38
CA THR A 802 -8.89 -13.01 -22.52
C THR A 802 -10.02 -12.27 -23.23
N HIS A 803 -11.28 -12.66 -22.99
CA HIS A 803 -12.47 -12.05 -23.56
C HIS A 803 -13.14 -11.10 -22.57
N LYS A 804 -14.04 -10.22 -23.07
CA LYS A 804 -14.66 -9.13 -22.29
C LYS A 804 -16.17 -9.18 -22.39
N ASN A 805 -16.79 -10.29 -21.98
CA ASN A 805 -18.24 -10.48 -22.07
C ASN A 805 -19.02 -9.78 -20.97
N THR A 806 -18.43 -9.64 -19.78
CA THR A 806 -19.07 -9.04 -18.60
C THR A 806 -18.34 -7.77 -18.18
N SER A 807 -18.98 -6.93 -17.36
CA SER A 807 -18.35 -5.73 -16.77
C SER A 807 -17.10 -6.08 -15.92
N TRP A 808 -17.12 -7.22 -15.22
CA TRP A 808 -15.96 -7.72 -14.46
C TRP A 808 -14.75 -8.02 -15.33
N GLN A 809 -14.97 -8.64 -16.50
CA GLN A 809 -13.94 -8.93 -17.47
C GLN A 809 -13.43 -7.66 -18.18
N GLN A 810 -14.34 -6.72 -18.49
CA GLN A 810 -13.98 -5.42 -19.06
C GLN A 810 -13.14 -4.58 -18.08
N ALA A 811 -13.48 -4.58 -16.80
CA ALA A 811 -12.74 -3.85 -15.77
C ALA A 811 -11.30 -4.35 -15.60
N ARG A 812 -11.01 -5.63 -15.92
CA ARG A 812 -9.67 -6.24 -15.80
C ARG A 812 -8.81 -6.05 -17.05
N PHE A 813 -8.79 -4.85 -17.64
CA PHE A 813 -8.00 -4.56 -18.85
C PHE A 813 -6.49 -4.39 -18.57
N GLU A 814 -6.10 -4.24 -17.30
CA GLU A 814 -4.72 -4.23 -16.80
C GLU A 814 -4.67 -5.03 -15.50
N THR A 815 -3.74 -5.98 -15.41
CA THR A 815 -3.65 -6.92 -14.28
C THR A 815 -2.20 -7.12 -13.86
N CYS A 816 -1.99 -7.60 -12.63
CA CYS A 816 -0.67 -7.93 -12.12
C CYS A 816 -0.26 -9.35 -12.54
N HIS A 817 1.00 -9.49 -12.97
CA HIS A 817 1.70 -10.76 -13.09
C HIS A 817 3.13 -10.61 -12.53
N HIS A 818 3.82 -11.70 -12.27
CA HIS A 818 5.20 -11.66 -11.76
C HIS A 818 6.24 -11.97 -12.84
N LYS A 819 6.82 -13.16 -12.78
CA LYS A 819 7.96 -13.53 -13.64
C LYS A 819 7.56 -13.81 -15.08
N TRP A 820 6.34 -14.30 -15.29
CA TRP A 820 5.88 -14.70 -16.62
C TRP A 820 4.35 -14.60 -16.79
N CYS A 821 3.92 -14.51 -18.04
CA CYS A 821 2.53 -14.71 -18.46
C CYS A 821 2.52 -15.44 -19.79
N ASP A 822 1.43 -16.14 -20.09
CA ASP A 822 1.33 -17.07 -21.23
C ASP A 822 -0.04 -17.05 -21.90
N LEU A 823 -0.04 -17.12 -23.23
CA LEU A 823 -1.19 -17.49 -24.05
C LEU A 823 -0.90 -18.82 -24.73
N ALA A 824 -1.63 -19.87 -24.36
CA ALA A 824 -1.41 -21.20 -24.92
C ALA A 824 -2.72 -21.90 -25.28
N GLU A 825 -2.64 -22.69 -26.34
CA GLU A 825 -3.49 -23.83 -26.65
C GLU A 825 -2.92 -25.08 -25.95
N THR A 826 -3.57 -26.23 -26.09
CA THR A 826 -3.10 -27.47 -25.44
C THR A 826 -1.79 -28.01 -26.03
N ASP A 827 -1.46 -27.64 -27.25
CA ASP A 827 -0.30 -28.12 -28.01
C ASP A 827 0.84 -27.12 -28.12
N GLY A 828 0.62 -25.85 -27.75
CA GLY A 828 1.66 -24.84 -27.75
C GLY A 828 1.17 -23.44 -27.51
N GLY A 829 2.09 -22.54 -27.17
CA GLY A 829 1.81 -21.18 -26.81
C GLY A 829 3.00 -20.22 -26.91
N VAL A 830 2.78 -19.01 -26.50
CA VAL A 830 3.80 -17.97 -26.40
C VAL A 830 3.78 -17.37 -25.00
N ALA A 831 4.86 -17.60 -24.25
CA ALA A 831 5.05 -16.98 -22.94
C ALA A 831 5.92 -15.73 -23.04
N LEU A 832 5.67 -14.76 -22.17
CA LEU A 832 6.53 -13.62 -21.90
C LEU A 832 7.15 -13.77 -20.51
N ILE A 833 8.47 -13.80 -20.43
CA ILE A 833 9.24 -13.82 -19.19
C ILE A 833 9.87 -12.44 -19.02
N ASN A 834 9.88 -11.87 -17.81
CA ASN A 834 10.41 -10.53 -17.58
C ASN A 834 11.25 -10.42 -16.29
N ASP A 835 12.01 -9.33 -16.15
CA ASP A 835 12.92 -9.05 -15.03
C ASP A 835 12.44 -7.91 -14.10
N GLY A 836 11.13 -7.68 -13.99
CA GLY A 836 10.56 -6.67 -13.07
C GLY A 836 9.46 -5.80 -13.66
N LYS A 837 8.74 -6.31 -14.66
CA LYS A 837 7.52 -5.71 -15.18
C LYS A 837 6.31 -6.48 -14.64
N TYR A 838 5.31 -5.77 -14.11
CA TYR A 838 4.17 -6.40 -13.42
C TYR A 838 2.83 -6.14 -14.09
N GLY A 839 2.69 -5.04 -14.84
CA GLY A 839 1.45 -4.71 -15.54
C GLY A 839 1.32 -5.48 -16.86
N VAL A 840 0.17 -6.13 -17.08
CA VAL A 840 -0.16 -6.80 -18.34
C VAL A 840 -1.66 -6.73 -18.63
N GLY A 841 -2.01 -6.52 -19.88
CA GLY A 841 -3.38 -6.60 -20.37
C GLY A 841 -3.55 -7.73 -21.37
N PHE A 842 -4.76 -8.31 -21.42
CA PHE A 842 -5.13 -9.33 -22.40
C PHE A 842 -6.38 -8.90 -23.17
N ASP A 843 -6.38 -9.15 -24.48
CA ASP A 843 -7.52 -8.89 -25.35
C ASP A 843 -7.56 -9.93 -26.46
N ASN A 844 -8.38 -10.97 -26.28
CA ASN A 844 -8.42 -12.17 -27.13
C ASN A 844 -7.02 -12.83 -27.27
N ASN A 845 -6.39 -12.71 -28.43
CA ASN A 845 -5.06 -13.27 -28.72
C ASN A 845 -3.91 -12.25 -28.51
N ILE A 846 -4.19 -11.08 -27.92
CA ILE A 846 -3.20 -10.02 -27.72
C ILE A 846 -2.75 -10.02 -26.26
N MET A 847 -1.45 -10.14 -26.03
CA MET A 847 -0.79 -9.76 -24.78
C MET A 847 -0.23 -8.34 -24.90
N SER A 848 -0.37 -7.52 -23.88
CA SER A 848 0.08 -6.14 -23.85
C SER A 848 0.86 -5.87 -22.56
N LEU A 849 2.20 -6.02 -22.61
CA LEU A 849 3.11 -5.83 -21.45
C LEU A 849 3.34 -4.34 -21.20
N SER A 850 3.04 -3.85 -20.01
CA SER A 850 3.32 -2.48 -19.59
C SER A 850 4.79 -2.30 -19.23
N LEU A 851 5.45 -1.34 -19.89
CA LEU A 851 6.89 -1.10 -19.80
C LEU A 851 7.25 0.09 -18.92
N LEU A 852 6.68 1.26 -19.23
CA LEU A 852 6.93 2.52 -18.52
C LEU A 852 5.67 3.38 -18.50
N ARG A 853 5.53 4.18 -17.42
CA ARG A 853 4.55 5.28 -17.35
C ARG A 853 5.29 6.61 -17.14
N ALA A 854 4.60 7.71 -17.42
CA ALA A 854 5.09 9.07 -17.21
C ALA A 854 4.04 9.87 -16.46
N THR A 855 3.76 9.49 -15.22
CA THR A 855 2.86 10.23 -14.34
C THR A 855 3.54 11.52 -13.86
N ILE A 856 2.74 12.50 -13.47
CA ILE A 856 3.25 13.79 -13.00
C ILE A 856 2.77 14.13 -11.59
N ARG A 857 1.98 13.25 -10.97
CA ARG A 857 1.46 13.44 -9.62
C ARG A 857 1.40 12.11 -8.87
N PRO A 858 1.81 12.13 -7.60
CA PRO A 858 2.33 13.27 -6.81
C PRO A 858 3.77 13.68 -7.13
N ASP A 859 4.47 12.97 -8.04
CA ASP A 859 5.84 13.28 -8.48
C ASP A 859 5.86 13.72 -9.95
N VAL A 860 6.22 14.97 -10.22
CA VAL A 860 6.29 15.55 -11.56
C VAL A 860 7.40 14.97 -12.43
N THR A 861 8.35 14.27 -11.83
CA THR A 861 9.50 13.63 -12.47
C THR A 861 9.40 12.10 -12.46
N SER A 862 8.22 11.58 -12.16
CA SER A 862 8.00 10.14 -12.08
C SER A 862 8.47 9.40 -13.32
N ASP A 863 9.32 8.39 -13.12
CA ASP A 863 9.94 7.57 -14.16
C ASP A 863 10.81 8.34 -15.19
N MET A 864 11.09 9.64 -15.00
CA MET A 864 12.01 10.37 -15.90
C MET A 864 13.45 9.91 -15.71
N GLY A 865 14.18 9.76 -16.83
CA GLY A 865 15.60 9.41 -16.86
C GLY A 865 15.86 8.05 -17.47
N MET A 866 16.97 7.43 -17.08
CA MET A 866 17.44 6.17 -17.65
C MET A 866 16.73 4.96 -17.07
N HIS A 867 16.27 4.08 -17.95
CA HIS A 867 15.75 2.78 -17.64
C HIS A 867 16.45 1.70 -18.45
N ASP A 868 16.71 0.56 -17.82
CA ASP A 868 17.19 -0.65 -18.46
C ASP A 868 16.35 -1.83 -17.98
N PHE A 869 15.85 -2.66 -18.89
CA PHE A 869 15.05 -3.85 -18.58
C PHE A 869 15.01 -4.82 -19.75
N CYS A 870 14.78 -6.10 -19.44
CA CYS A 870 14.59 -7.14 -20.42
C CYS A 870 13.27 -7.87 -20.25
N TYR A 871 12.79 -8.41 -21.36
CA TYR A 871 11.82 -9.49 -21.39
C TYR A 871 12.23 -10.52 -22.45
N MET A 872 11.71 -11.72 -22.31
CA MET A 872 11.99 -12.83 -23.23
C MET A 872 10.67 -13.33 -23.80
N ILE A 873 10.60 -13.42 -25.12
CA ILE A 873 9.52 -14.06 -25.85
C ILE A 873 9.90 -15.54 -25.96
N MET A 874 9.02 -16.43 -25.48
CA MET A 874 9.29 -17.86 -25.41
C MET A 874 8.16 -18.67 -26.05
N PRO A 875 8.20 -18.91 -27.36
CA PRO A 875 7.34 -19.92 -28.00
C PRO A 875 7.65 -21.33 -27.47
N HIS A 876 6.61 -22.11 -27.18
CA HIS A 876 6.78 -23.43 -26.57
C HIS A 876 5.72 -24.44 -27.05
N SER A 877 5.99 -25.71 -26.85
CA SER A 877 5.02 -26.80 -26.99
C SER A 877 4.32 -27.06 -25.65
N GLY A 878 3.09 -27.58 -25.71
CA GLY A 878 2.27 -27.86 -24.53
C GLY A 878 1.67 -26.60 -23.89
N ASP A 879 1.00 -26.75 -22.78
CA ASP A 879 0.44 -25.65 -22.01
C ASP A 879 1.48 -24.97 -21.09
N ALA A 880 1.07 -23.92 -20.40
CA ALA A 880 1.91 -23.12 -19.50
C ALA A 880 2.69 -23.96 -18.45
N VAL A 881 2.09 -25.05 -17.95
CA VAL A 881 2.70 -25.90 -16.92
C VAL A 881 3.62 -26.93 -17.53
N SER A 882 3.14 -27.68 -18.54
CA SER A 882 3.89 -28.77 -19.19
C SER A 882 5.10 -28.27 -19.99
N SER A 883 5.07 -27.00 -20.42
CA SER A 883 6.20 -26.33 -21.12
C SER A 883 7.45 -26.13 -20.27
N GLY A 884 7.32 -26.14 -18.94
CA GLY A 884 8.40 -25.79 -18.01
C GLY A 884 8.77 -24.31 -17.95
N ILE A 885 7.93 -23.41 -18.46
CA ILE A 885 8.16 -21.95 -18.47
C ILE A 885 8.48 -21.42 -17.06
N ASN A 886 7.83 -21.95 -16.02
CA ASN A 886 8.10 -21.52 -14.65
C ASN A 886 9.57 -21.75 -14.25
N ASN A 887 10.15 -22.91 -14.56
CA ASN A 887 11.57 -23.20 -14.30
C ASN A 887 12.51 -22.24 -15.07
N ILE A 888 12.18 -21.94 -16.34
CA ILE A 888 12.96 -21.00 -17.15
C ILE A 888 12.88 -19.59 -16.55
N ALA A 889 11.69 -19.17 -16.12
CA ALA A 889 11.47 -17.87 -15.51
C ALA A 889 12.21 -17.70 -14.17
N PHE A 890 12.30 -18.75 -13.35
CA PHE A 890 13.14 -18.75 -12.16
C PHE A 890 14.63 -18.64 -12.52
N GLN A 891 15.12 -19.40 -13.50
CA GLN A 891 16.51 -19.33 -13.95
C GLN A 891 16.86 -17.95 -14.54
N TYR A 892 15.88 -17.28 -15.17
CA TYR A 892 16.05 -15.94 -15.73
C TYR A 892 16.14 -14.85 -14.65
N ASN A 893 15.34 -14.98 -13.58
CA ASN A 893 15.24 -13.97 -12.52
C ASN A 893 16.24 -14.17 -11.37
N VAL A 894 16.59 -15.42 -11.02
CA VAL A 894 17.53 -15.72 -9.93
C VAL A 894 18.94 -15.82 -10.50
N PRO A 895 19.89 -14.91 -10.16
CA PRO A 895 21.22 -14.92 -10.72
C PRO A 895 22.05 -16.09 -10.19
N LEU A 896 23.03 -16.54 -11.01
CA LEU A 896 24.12 -17.35 -10.52
C LEU A 896 25.02 -16.54 -9.59
N VAL A 897 25.39 -17.11 -8.45
CA VAL A 897 26.32 -16.50 -7.49
C VAL A 897 27.67 -17.20 -7.50
N LYS A 898 28.74 -16.49 -7.14
CA LYS A 898 30.05 -17.10 -7.00
C LYS A 898 30.21 -17.64 -5.58
N SER A 899 30.31 -18.97 -5.44
CA SER A 899 30.52 -19.64 -4.16
C SER A 899 31.14 -21.02 -4.35
N ASP A 900 32.00 -21.39 -3.41
CA ASP A 900 32.59 -22.75 -3.31
C ASP A 900 31.86 -23.59 -2.25
N ALA A 901 30.74 -23.11 -1.71
CA ALA A 901 29.92 -23.78 -0.71
C ALA A 901 29.30 -25.10 -1.26
N GLN A 902 28.93 -25.99 -0.33
CA GLN A 902 28.30 -27.28 -0.65
C GLN A 902 27.00 -27.45 0.13
N TRP A 903 25.94 -27.78 -0.58
CA TRP A 903 24.63 -28.05 0.01
C TRP A 903 24.54 -29.52 0.43
N ASN A 904 24.13 -29.76 1.69
CA ASN A 904 24.10 -31.10 2.27
C ASN A 904 22.68 -31.57 2.66
N LEU A 905 21.67 -30.78 2.36
CA LEU A 905 20.26 -31.12 2.60
C LEU A 905 19.62 -31.64 1.30
N PRO A 906 18.44 -32.30 1.39
CA PRO A 906 17.68 -32.70 0.21
C PRO A 906 17.32 -31.48 -0.66
N THR A 907 17.07 -31.71 -1.95
CA THR A 907 16.65 -30.68 -2.89
C THR A 907 15.15 -30.43 -2.87
N PHE A 908 14.35 -31.33 -2.35
CA PHE A 908 12.88 -31.25 -2.19
C PHE A 908 12.09 -31.11 -3.51
N GLU A 909 12.69 -31.49 -4.66
CA GLU A 909 11.93 -31.50 -5.91
C GLU A 909 10.70 -32.44 -5.81
N PRO A 910 9.53 -32.03 -6.39
CA PRO A 910 9.33 -30.94 -7.35
C PRO A 910 8.89 -29.58 -6.75
N LEU A 911 8.97 -29.41 -5.43
CA LEU A 911 8.66 -28.15 -4.77
C LEU A 911 9.75 -27.09 -5.01
N TYR A 912 9.38 -25.82 -5.02
CA TYR A 912 10.32 -24.70 -5.19
C TYR A 912 10.80 -24.18 -3.84
N LEU A 913 12.11 -24.05 -3.68
CA LEU A 913 12.73 -23.51 -2.48
C LEU A 913 12.57 -21.98 -2.43
N GLN A 914 11.77 -21.48 -1.49
CA GLN A 914 11.56 -20.06 -1.27
C GLN A 914 12.63 -19.46 -0.34
N ALA A 915 12.90 -20.12 0.77
CA ALA A 915 13.92 -19.71 1.74
C ALA A 915 14.59 -20.93 2.38
N ALA A 916 15.87 -20.80 2.72
CA ALA A 916 16.58 -21.69 3.63
C ALA A 916 17.49 -20.85 4.52
N LYS A 917 17.21 -20.85 5.82
CA LYS A 917 17.84 -19.97 6.79
C LYS A 917 17.91 -20.60 8.19
N LYS A 918 18.63 -19.99 9.12
CA LYS A 918 18.41 -20.24 10.56
C LYS A 918 17.08 -19.66 11.00
N SER A 919 16.39 -20.31 11.94
CA SER A 919 15.20 -19.73 12.62
C SER A 919 15.59 -18.41 13.30
N GLU A 920 14.59 -17.55 13.54
CA GLU A 920 14.85 -16.24 14.19
C GLU A 920 15.45 -16.37 15.60
N ASP A 921 15.19 -17.50 16.28
CA ASP A 921 15.78 -17.84 17.58
C ASP A 921 17.12 -18.61 17.48
N GLY A 922 17.56 -18.92 16.25
CA GLY A 922 18.80 -19.65 15.98
C GLY A 922 18.78 -21.15 16.30
N SER A 923 17.63 -21.72 16.72
CA SER A 923 17.54 -23.08 17.24
C SER A 923 17.55 -24.18 16.18
N MET A 924 17.15 -23.86 14.94
CA MET A 924 17.01 -24.84 13.85
C MET A 924 17.25 -24.21 12.47
N THR A 925 17.36 -25.06 11.46
CA THR A 925 17.32 -24.66 10.05
C THR A 925 15.86 -24.65 9.57
N VAL A 926 15.39 -23.50 9.09
CA VAL A 926 14.07 -23.33 8.48
C VAL A 926 14.20 -23.44 6.97
N ILE A 927 13.34 -24.29 6.37
CA ILE A 927 13.24 -24.44 4.92
C ILE A 927 11.79 -24.16 4.54
N ARG A 928 11.57 -23.21 3.63
CA ARG A 928 10.25 -22.89 3.09
C ARG A 928 10.17 -23.29 1.63
N LEU A 929 9.18 -24.11 1.34
CA LEU A 929 8.94 -24.72 0.03
C LEU A 929 7.56 -24.26 -0.48
N SER A 930 7.38 -24.16 -1.80
CA SER A 930 6.08 -23.92 -2.41
C SER A 930 5.83 -24.85 -3.57
N GLU A 931 4.62 -25.35 -3.67
CA GLU A 931 4.09 -25.96 -4.88
C GLU A 931 3.61 -24.84 -5.82
N GLN A 932 4.02 -24.82 -7.09
CA GLN A 932 3.73 -23.74 -8.04
C GLN A 932 3.19 -24.21 -9.40
N ASN A 933 2.92 -25.48 -9.54
CA ASN A 933 2.48 -26.10 -10.81
C ASN A 933 1.04 -26.63 -10.74
N GLY A 934 0.32 -26.38 -9.62
CA GLY A 934 -1.04 -26.86 -9.41
C GLY A 934 -1.14 -28.36 -9.18
N CYS A 935 -0.10 -29.00 -8.64
CA CYS A 935 0.01 -30.43 -8.44
C CYS A 935 -0.09 -30.84 -6.98
N ARG A 936 -0.32 -32.13 -6.73
CA ARG A 936 -0.24 -32.71 -5.39
C ARG A 936 0.66 -33.92 -5.37
N GLY A 937 1.29 -34.20 -4.24
CA GLY A 937 2.19 -35.32 -4.12
C GLY A 937 2.76 -35.52 -2.72
N LYS A 938 3.82 -36.34 -2.64
CA LYS A 938 4.50 -36.68 -1.40
C LYS A 938 5.98 -36.80 -1.62
N ILE A 939 6.77 -36.25 -0.72
CA ILE A 939 8.23 -36.39 -0.68
C ILE A 939 8.58 -37.18 0.58
N LYS A 940 9.20 -38.37 0.44
CA LYS A 940 9.75 -39.13 1.56
C LYS A 940 11.11 -38.55 1.95
N LEU A 941 11.29 -38.27 3.23
CA LEU A 941 12.54 -37.82 3.82
C LEU A 941 13.30 -39.01 4.45
N GLY A 942 14.59 -38.91 4.50
CA GLY A 942 15.42 -39.93 5.18
C GLY A 942 15.29 -39.88 6.71
N ASN A 943 14.99 -38.69 7.25
CA ASN A 943 14.85 -38.42 8.67
C ASN A 943 13.55 -37.64 8.92
N LYS A 944 13.08 -37.67 10.16
CA LYS A 944 11.98 -36.79 10.58
C LYS A 944 12.41 -35.33 10.59
N VAL A 945 11.50 -34.46 10.19
CA VAL A 945 11.60 -33.01 10.26
C VAL A 945 10.44 -32.44 11.09
N LYS A 946 10.61 -31.23 11.63
CA LYS A 946 9.52 -30.49 12.28
C LYS A 946 8.65 -29.86 11.19
N LEU A 947 7.34 -29.94 11.34
CA LEU A 947 6.41 -29.10 10.58
C LEU A 947 6.27 -27.77 11.34
N LEU A 948 6.38 -26.65 10.62
CA LEU A 948 6.33 -25.33 11.20
C LEU A 948 5.19 -24.52 10.55
N ASN A 949 4.59 -23.63 11.34
CA ASN A 949 3.81 -22.55 10.79
C ASN A 949 4.73 -21.45 10.18
N MET A 950 4.16 -20.38 9.63
CA MET A 950 4.95 -19.30 9.01
C MET A 950 5.65 -18.40 10.03
N LEU A 951 5.31 -18.51 11.33
CA LEU A 951 5.98 -17.84 12.44
C LEU A 951 7.13 -18.68 13.02
N GLU A 952 7.48 -19.81 12.38
CA GLU A 952 8.54 -20.75 12.78
C GLU A 952 8.20 -21.53 14.06
N GLU A 953 6.92 -21.61 14.45
CA GLU A 953 6.44 -22.38 15.60
C GLU A 953 6.16 -23.83 15.19
N ILE A 954 6.52 -24.80 16.06
CA ILE A 954 6.38 -26.24 15.76
C ILE A 954 4.90 -26.65 15.87
N GLU A 955 4.37 -27.20 14.78
CA GLU A 955 3.00 -27.77 14.71
C GLU A 955 3.01 -29.31 14.76
N GLY A 956 4.12 -29.95 14.39
CA GLY A 956 4.22 -31.43 14.37
C GLY A 956 5.57 -31.94 13.90
N GLU A 957 5.62 -33.24 13.62
CA GLU A 957 6.79 -33.92 13.04
C GLU A 957 6.34 -34.88 11.93
N THR A 958 7.15 -34.98 10.88
CA THR A 958 6.91 -35.92 9.79
C THR A 958 8.19 -36.43 9.14
N ASP A 959 8.13 -37.63 8.54
CA ASP A 959 9.14 -38.14 7.61
C ASP A 959 8.66 -38.13 6.16
N VAL A 960 7.44 -37.60 5.92
CA VAL A 960 6.84 -37.44 4.60
C VAL A 960 6.24 -36.05 4.47
N ILE A 961 6.73 -35.23 3.53
CA ILE A 961 6.08 -33.99 3.17
C ILE A 961 4.94 -34.32 2.19
N GLU A 962 3.71 -34.13 2.60
CA GLU A 962 2.56 -34.15 1.71
C GLU A 962 2.27 -32.70 1.27
N TYR A 963 1.94 -32.51 -0.01
CA TYR A 963 1.61 -31.18 -0.55
C TYR A 963 0.41 -31.22 -1.48
N THR A 964 -0.31 -30.12 -1.50
CA THR A 964 -1.46 -29.87 -2.35
C THR A 964 -1.17 -28.69 -3.33
N PRO A 965 -2.01 -28.47 -4.35
CA PRO A 965 -1.80 -27.38 -5.31
C PRO A 965 -1.60 -26.03 -4.60
N PHE A 966 -0.54 -25.33 -5.00
CA PHE A 966 -0.16 -23.98 -4.54
C PHE A 966 0.13 -23.87 -3.04
N GLU A 967 0.41 -24.97 -2.38
CA GLU A 967 0.71 -24.97 -0.95
C GLU A 967 2.12 -24.48 -0.65
N ILE A 968 2.25 -23.61 0.36
CA ILE A 968 3.53 -23.22 0.97
C ILE A 968 3.70 -24.02 2.26
N ILE A 969 4.84 -24.71 2.36
CA ILE A 969 5.18 -25.59 3.48
C ILE A 969 6.45 -25.09 4.14
N THR A 970 6.43 -25.00 5.46
CA THR A 970 7.62 -24.66 6.25
C THR A 970 8.03 -25.86 7.09
N ILE A 971 9.31 -26.24 7.02
CA ILE A 971 9.88 -27.31 7.82
C ILE A 971 11.11 -26.83 8.60
N GLY A 972 11.30 -27.42 9.76
CA GLY A 972 12.49 -27.24 10.60
C GLY A 972 13.36 -28.49 10.59
N VAL A 973 14.67 -28.32 10.37
CA VAL A 973 15.70 -29.35 10.44
C VAL A 973 16.66 -29.02 11.56
N GLU A 974 16.87 -29.97 12.49
CA GLU A 974 17.81 -29.81 13.61
C GLU A 974 19.28 -29.96 13.19
#